data_5c907224d91516cc69e82914eed80aab
#
_entry.id   5c907224d91516cc69e82914eed80aab
#
_cell.length_a   1.000
_cell.length_b   1.000
_cell.length_c   1.000
_cell.angle_alpha   90.00
_cell.angle_beta   90.00
_cell.angle_gamma   90.00
#
_symmetry.space_group_name_H-M   'P 1'
#
loop_
_entity.id
_entity.type
_entity.pdbx_description
1 polymer ?
#
loop_
_entity_poly.entity_id
_entity_poly.type
_entity_poly.pdbx_seq_one_letter_code
_entity_poly.pdbx_strand_id
1 'polypeptide(L)'
;LFFNANVYSQITTPVLTANFGVDADLMANNWILADGDDDWFTQSAFSGIGVIDTTGAASIKAQYAVNPAFRYSSFYRGMSVPPFSVVNNKLLLGAAFIRDYHGNDSTSFSGSKNGDSPGNWYSPPTQPVPNKNDILDAMMHIRRDGSSMSDSLWMFAGVSFDATTGDRYFDFELYQTDLSFNKASGTFSGYGPDAGHTTWKFDALGNVTSVGDIIFSADYGSSTLTSIEARIWIDKSSMSITPAGFSWSGTFDGASNGAQYGYAGITPKTSGNFYSGLENSSSTWAGAFSLITGSNSLVTNYTSGQFMEFSVNLTKLGLDPNTMVGKSSCDMPFRRFLVKSRSSMSFTSQLKDFIAPIDFFQSAAGNATSDGSLYCGITGPVTLYVSNAVSSSIYTWTTTDGHIVSNPVNDSITVDSAGTYVVSQQLQSFCPTYSTDTVVIAPFDPGCSLLKTTITDFFGMTVNYNNVLNWSVMNNNEIRFFEVERSTDGINFSPLQTINSVASDIPSVNYKYTDYDVPKESNNAFYRLKIINVANQVSYSKIIRLSINGSENGRVKIFPNPVTDKLQISIYVPYRQTVELFIYDGSGRLMRSTYTTIEKGNTKLTIPDFQGWPPGIYSVKIMADKELFVNKMILKK
;
A
#
# COMPACT_ATOMS: atom_id res chain seq x y z
N LEU A 1 -3.26 -30.61 -43.82
CA LEU A 1 -3.21 -30.38 -42.35
C LEU A 1 -3.85 -29.02 -42.11
N PHE A 2 -5.14 -29.01 -41.74
CA PHE A 2 -5.79 -27.81 -41.24
C PHE A 2 -5.40 -27.67 -39.78
N PHE A 3 -4.58 -26.67 -39.47
CA PHE A 3 -4.44 -26.20 -38.09
C PHE A 3 -5.76 -25.54 -37.71
N ASN A 4 -6.55 -26.17 -36.83
CA ASN A 4 -7.60 -25.48 -36.09
C ASN A 4 -6.90 -24.58 -35.06
N ALA A 5 -6.50 -23.37 -35.46
CA ALA A 5 -6.26 -22.32 -34.51
C ALA A 5 -7.63 -21.97 -33.91
N ASN A 6 -7.83 -22.24 -32.64
CA ASN A 6 -8.96 -21.69 -31.92
C ASN A 6 -8.75 -20.16 -31.85
N VAL A 7 -9.30 -19.48 -32.82
CA VAL A 7 -9.32 -18.00 -32.82
C VAL A 7 -10.36 -17.61 -31.77
N TYR A 8 -9.90 -17.18 -30.61
CA TYR A 8 -10.77 -16.52 -29.66
C TYR A 8 -11.14 -15.15 -30.25
N SER A 9 -12.44 -14.89 -30.36
CA SER A 9 -12.93 -13.61 -30.88
C SER A 9 -12.57 -12.52 -29.85
N GLN A 10 -11.92 -11.49 -30.32
CA GLN A 10 -11.55 -10.31 -29.54
C GLN A 10 -12.81 -9.45 -29.30
N ILE A 11 -13.00 -9.02 -28.03
CA ILE A 11 -14.07 -8.09 -27.67
C ILE A 11 -13.44 -6.69 -27.55
N THR A 12 -13.82 -5.79 -28.44
CA THR A 12 -13.33 -4.41 -28.56
C THR A 12 -14.44 -3.37 -28.42
N THR A 13 -15.58 -3.79 -27.89
CA THR A 13 -16.72 -2.92 -27.56
C THR A 13 -16.90 -2.90 -26.05
N PRO A 14 -17.42 -1.80 -25.48
CA PRO A 14 -17.73 -1.75 -24.05
C PRO A 14 -18.57 -2.94 -23.61
N VAL A 15 -18.19 -3.57 -22.50
CA VAL A 15 -18.89 -4.72 -21.94
C VAL A 15 -19.01 -4.60 -20.43
N LEU A 16 -20.13 -5.11 -19.90
CA LEU A 16 -20.28 -5.32 -18.48
C LEU A 16 -19.91 -6.77 -18.13
N THR A 17 -18.92 -6.93 -17.26
CA THR A 17 -18.44 -8.24 -16.85
C THR A 17 -18.50 -8.33 -15.33
N ALA A 18 -19.20 -9.31 -14.78
CA ALA A 18 -19.36 -9.46 -13.33
C ALA A 18 -19.83 -8.14 -12.63
N ASN A 19 -20.67 -7.38 -13.28
CA ASN A 19 -21.12 -6.03 -12.90
C ASN A 19 -19.99 -4.97 -12.80
N PHE A 20 -18.90 -5.14 -13.55
CA PHE A 20 -17.83 -4.16 -13.66
C PHE A 20 -17.71 -3.68 -15.11
N GLY A 21 -17.69 -2.37 -15.33
CA GLY A 21 -17.52 -1.75 -16.64
C GLY A 21 -16.14 -2.08 -17.20
N VAL A 22 -16.07 -2.54 -18.46
CA VAL A 22 -14.84 -2.61 -19.24
C VAL A 22 -15.09 -1.76 -20.46
N ASP A 23 -14.95 -0.46 -20.29
CA ASP A 23 -15.37 0.57 -21.25
C ASP A 23 -14.31 1.65 -21.48
N ALA A 24 -13.13 1.46 -20.88
CA ALA A 24 -11.97 2.32 -20.94
C ALA A 24 -12.22 3.73 -20.36
N ASP A 25 -13.07 3.80 -19.35
CA ASP A 25 -13.13 4.96 -18.47
C ASP A 25 -12.93 4.55 -17.01
N LEU A 26 -13.14 5.42 -16.04
CA LEU A 26 -12.88 5.15 -14.62
C LEU A 26 -14.13 5.39 -13.76
N MET A 27 -15.27 5.63 -14.37
CA MET A 27 -16.47 6.06 -13.68
C MET A 27 -17.49 4.94 -13.50
N ALA A 28 -17.73 4.56 -12.25
CA ALA A 28 -18.92 3.79 -11.91
C ALA A 28 -20.17 4.58 -12.35
N ASN A 29 -20.87 4.07 -13.34
CA ASN A 29 -22.01 4.73 -13.97
C ASN A 29 -23.01 3.69 -14.50
N ASN A 30 -23.94 4.06 -15.30
CA ASN A 30 -24.92 3.17 -15.93
C ASN A 30 -24.85 3.25 -17.46
N TRP A 31 -23.66 3.44 -18.00
CA TRP A 31 -23.50 3.61 -19.44
C TRP A 31 -23.95 2.36 -20.22
N ILE A 32 -23.49 1.17 -19.79
CA ILE A 32 -23.78 -0.06 -20.51
C ILE A 32 -25.19 -0.57 -20.18
N LEU A 33 -25.56 -0.50 -18.90
CA LEU A 33 -26.87 -0.92 -18.39
C LEU A 33 -27.48 0.18 -17.51
N ALA A 34 -28.80 0.31 -17.56
CA ALA A 34 -29.53 1.30 -16.76
C ALA A 34 -29.44 1.07 -15.24
N ASP A 35 -28.93 -0.08 -14.80
CA ASP A 35 -28.88 -0.50 -13.40
C ASP A 35 -27.65 0.02 -12.63
N GLY A 36 -26.70 0.66 -13.33
CA GLY A 36 -25.45 1.13 -12.76
C GLY A 36 -24.41 0.02 -12.64
N ASP A 37 -23.33 0.18 -13.33
CA ASP A 37 -22.14 -0.67 -13.28
C ASP A 37 -21.13 -0.14 -12.24
N ASP A 38 -20.43 -1.07 -11.59
CA ASP A 38 -19.29 -0.77 -10.77
C ASP A 38 -18.09 -0.49 -11.65
N ASP A 39 -17.16 0.33 -11.16
CA ASP A 39 -15.93 0.66 -11.87
C ASP A 39 -14.84 1.06 -10.88
N TRP A 40 -13.74 1.66 -11.35
CA TRP A 40 -12.62 2.06 -10.51
C TRP A 40 -13.00 3.10 -9.46
N PHE A 41 -13.79 4.13 -9.84
CA PHE A 41 -14.15 5.22 -8.93
C PHE A 41 -15.65 5.53 -8.95
N THR A 42 -16.19 5.85 -7.80
CA THR A 42 -17.60 6.26 -7.66
C THR A 42 -17.85 7.61 -8.32
N GLN A 43 -18.95 7.71 -9.04
CA GLN A 43 -19.58 8.95 -9.45
C GLN A 43 -20.93 9.10 -8.73
N SER A 44 -21.15 10.24 -8.08
CA SER A 44 -22.26 10.47 -7.16
C SER A 44 -23.68 10.43 -7.77
N ALA A 45 -23.79 10.38 -9.09
CA ALA A 45 -25.10 10.41 -9.77
C ALA A 45 -25.67 9.01 -10.08
N PHE A 46 -24.91 7.93 -9.85
CA PHE A 46 -25.25 6.58 -10.28
C PHE A 46 -25.18 5.55 -9.14
N SER A 47 -25.82 4.40 -9.32
CA SER A 47 -25.92 3.35 -8.32
C SER A 47 -24.71 2.39 -8.26
N GLY A 48 -23.84 2.40 -9.27
CA GLY A 48 -22.58 1.66 -9.25
C GLY A 48 -21.60 2.19 -8.20
N ILE A 49 -20.71 1.34 -7.75
CA ILE A 49 -19.64 1.72 -6.81
C ILE A 49 -18.29 1.78 -7.47
N GLY A 50 -17.44 2.71 -7.01
CA GLY A 50 -16.01 2.68 -7.26
C GLY A 50 -15.32 1.70 -6.32
N VAL A 51 -14.51 0.80 -6.88
CA VAL A 51 -13.82 -0.23 -6.09
C VAL A 51 -12.57 0.29 -5.37
N ILE A 52 -12.07 1.46 -5.74
CA ILE A 52 -10.87 2.09 -5.14
C ILE A 52 -11.28 3.09 -4.05
N ASP A 53 -10.57 3.06 -2.93
CA ASP A 53 -10.75 4.02 -1.82
C ASP A 53 -10.32 5.43 -2.24
N THR A 54 -11.26 6.36 -2.18
CA THR A 54 -11.05 7.78 -2.52
C THR A 54 -10.92 8.69 -1.30
N THR A 55 -10.78 8.11 -0.10
CA THR A 55 -10.63 8.89 1.13
C THR A 55 -9.46 9.87 1.02
N GLY A 56 -9.74 11.15 1.25
CA GLY A 56 -8.72 12.22 1.16
C GLY A 56 -8.34 12.65 -0.27
N ALA A 57 -9.03 12.20 -1.32
CA ALA A 57 -8.68 12.53 -2.71
C ALA A 57 -8.64 14.05 -2.98
N ALA A 58 -9.56 14.82 -2.40
CA ALA A 58 -9.56 16.28 -2.54
C ALA A 58 -8.29 16.93 -1.97
N SER A 59 -7.82 16.47 -0.81
CA SER A 59 -6.58 16.93 -0.18
C SER A 59 -5.35 16.56 -1.02
N ILE A 60 -5.32 15.35 -1.56
CA ILE A 60 -4.24 14.87 -2.44
C ILE A 60 -4.16 15.71 -3.71
N LYS A 61 -5.30 15.95 -4.37
CA LYS A 61 -5.34 16.84 -5.56
C LYS A 61 -4.89 18.25 -5.25
N ALA A 62 -5.29 18.80 -4.11
CA ALA A 62 -4.82 20.11 -3.68
C ALA A 62 -3.29 20.15 -3.49
N GLN A 63 -2.71 19.07 -2.93
CA GLN A 63 -1.24 18.93 -2.82
C GLN A 63 -0.56 18.82 -4.19
N TYR A 64 -1.10 18.03 -5.09
CA TYR A 64 -0.58 17.96 -6.46
C TYR A 64 -0.61 19.32 -7.16
N ALA A 65 -1.63 20.15 -6.93
CA ALA A 65 -1.74 21.47 -7.53
C ALA A 65 -0.65 22.43 -7.08
N VAL A 66 -0.27 22.39 -5.78
CA VAL A 66 0.63 23.37 -5.17
C VAL A 66 2.06 22.90 -4.96
N ASN A 67 2.32 21.59 -5.02
CA ASN A 67 3.62 21.01 -4.72
C ASN A 67 4.12 20.08 -5.84
N PRO A 68 4.86 20.62 -6.84
CA PRO A 68 5.40 19.81 -7.92
C PRO A 68 6.31 18.66 -7.45
N ALA A 69 7.05 18.84 -6.35
CA ALA A 69 7.92 17.80 -5.81
C ALA A 69 7.11 16.58 -5.28
N PHE A 70 5.90 16.82 -4.81
CA PHE A 70 5.01 15.73 -4.37
C PHE A 70 4.56 14.81 -5.51
N ARG A 71 4.45 15.35 -6.74
CA ARG A 71 4.02 14.60 -7.93
C ARG A 71 5.01 13.51 -8.35
N TYR A 72 6.30 13.63 -7.99
CA TYR A 72 7.35 12.66 -8.33
C TYR A 72 7.30 11.35 -7.53
N SER A 73 6.41 11.23 -6.57
CA SER A 73 6.39 10.07 -5.69
C SER A 73 5.31 9.08 -6.08
N SER A 74 5.59 7.78 -5.94
CA SER A 74 4.57 6.74 -6.11
C SER A 74 3.44 6.91 -5.08
N PHE A 75 2.26 6.42 -5.44
CA PHE A 75 1.06 6.56 -4.66
C PHE A 75 0.20 5.29 -4.76
N TYR A 76 -0.31 4.81 -3.65
CA TYR A 76 -1.12 3.60 -3.57
C TYR A 76 -2.48 3.86 -2.90
N ARG A 77 -3.52 3.19 -3.42
CA ARG A 77 -4.83 3.05 -2.78
C ARG A 77 -5.34 1.63 -2.88
N GLY A 78 -5.92 1.14 -1.81
CA GLY A 78 -6.59 -0.15 -1.76
C GLY A 78 -8.06 -0.06 -2.10
N MET A 79 -8.77 -1.15 -1.80
CA MET A 79 -10.20 -1.28 -2.05
C MET A 79 -11.03 -0.37 -1.13
N SER A 80 -12.16 0.13 -1.67
CA SER A 80 -13.10 1.03 -0.97
C SER A 80 -13.92 0.34 0.12
N VAL A 81 -14.03 -0.97 0.08
CA VAL A 81 -14.71 -1.82 1.08
C VAL A 81 -13.77 -2.90 1.60
N PRO A 82 -14.03 -3.50 2.76
CA PRO A 82 -13.20 -4.62 3.24
C PRO A 82 -13.18 -5.79 2.23
N PRO A 83 -12.07 -6.54 2.11
CA PRO A 83 -12.02 -7.76 1.33
C PRO A 83 -13.14 -8.74 1.69
N PHE A 84 -13.59 -9.50 0.71
CA PHE A 84 -14.71 -10.46 0.81
C PHE A 84 -16.08 -9.82 1.13
N SER A 85 -16.24 -8.53 0.90
CA SER A 85 -17.54 -7.86 0.97
C SER A 85 -18.42 -8.22 -0.25
N VAL A 86 -19.72 -8.40 -0.01
CA VAL A 86 -20.71 -8.56 -1.07
C VAL A 86 -21.35 -7.21 -1.35
N VAL A 87 -21.17 -6.68 -2.55
CA VAL A 87 -21.74 -5.42 -3.02
C VAL A 87 -22.37 -5.65 -4.38
N ASN A 88 -23.57 -5.13 -4.59
CA ASN A 88 -24.33 -5.31 -5.83
C ASN A 88 -24.43 -6.79 -6.27
N ASN A 89 -24.63 -7.70 -5.30
CA ASN A 89 -24.66 -9.15 -5.47
C ASN A 89 -23.37 -9.74 -6.07
N LYS A 90 -22.23 -9.06 -5.92
CA LYS A 90 -20.90 -9.54 -6.33
C LYS A 90 -19.99 -9.60 -5.10
N LEU A 91 -19.19 -10.65 -4.99
CA LEU A 91 -18.21 -10.82 -3.93
C LEU A 91 -16.89 -10.17 -4.36
N LEU A 92 -16.53 -9.07 -3.74
CA LEU A 92 -15.32 -8.29 -4.01
C LEU A 92 -14.17 -8.83 -3.16
N LEU A 93 -13.07 -9.21 -3.79
CA LEU A 93 -11.93 -9.82 -3.11
C LEU A 93 -10.82 -8.81 -2.84
N GLY A 94 -10.51 -7.92 -3.78
CA GLY A 94 -9.49 -6.91 -3.60
C GLY A 94 -9.42 -5.94 -4.78
N ALA A 95 -8.87 -4.76 -4.54
CA ALA A 95 -8.55 -3.78 -5.57
C ALA A 95 -7.33 -2.94 -5.16
N ALA A 96 -6.61 -2.46 -6.15
CA ALA A 96 -5.47 -1.58 -5.96
C ALA A 96 -5.41 -0.54 -7.10
N PHE A 97 -5.11 0.70 -6.74
CA PHE A 97 -4.70 1.77 -7.63
C PHE A 97 -3.29 2.19 -7.26
N ILE A 98 -2.44 2.34 -8.25
CA ILE A 98 -1.03 2.66 -8.06
C ILE A 98 -0.61 3.70 -9.08
N ARG A 99 0.00 4.76 -8.60
CA ARG A 99 0.71 5.75 -9.41
C ARG A 99 2.20 5.48 -9.34
N ASP A 100 2.84 5.45 -10.48
CA ASP A 100 4.27 5.26 -10.56
C ASP A 100 5.05 6.52 -10.17
N TYR A 101 6.35 6.39 -10.05
CA TYR A 101 7.27 7.51 -9.90
C TYR A 101 7.35 8.28 -11.22
N HIS A 102 7.48 9.61 -11.17
CA HIS A 102 7.57 10.46 -12.34
C HIS A 102 8.93 11.14 -12.45
N GLY A 103 9.27 11.55 -13.65
CA GLY A 103 10.50 12.27 -13.94
C GLY A 103 11.62 11.39 -14.44
N ASN A 104 12.85 11.62 -13.97
CA ASN A 104 13.95 10.68 -14.24
C ASN A 104 13.68 9.40 -13.47
N ASP A 105 13.14 8.44 -14.18
CA ASP A 105 12.51 7.29 -13.63
C ASP A 105 13.50 6.39 -12.90
N SER A 106 13.15 6.01 -11.68
CA SER A 106 13.90 5.09 -10.83
C SER A 106 13.28 3.69 -10.80
N THR A 107 12.31 3.43 -11.66
CA THR A 107 11.59 2.15 -11.83
C THR A 107 11.72 1.59 -13.24
N SER A 108 12.73 2.01 -14.00
CA SER A 108 13.02 1.51 -15.33
C SER A 108 13.96 0.29 -15.33
N PHE A 109 13.81 -0.59 -16.33
CA PHE A 109 14.66 -1.75 -16.49
C PHE A 109 15.89 -1.47 -17.35
N SER A 110 17.03 -2.02 -16.94
CA SER A 110 18.26 -2.02 -17.73
C SER A 110 18.49 -3.38 -18.41
N GLY A 111 17.79 -3.61 -19.54
CA GLY A 111 18.06 -4.75 -20.42
C GLY A 111 17.43 -6.09 -20.05
N SER A 112 16.49 -6.12 -19.13
CA SER A 112 15.81 -7.33 -18.63
C SER A 112 14.71 -7.83 -19.56
N LYS A 113 14.26 -9.09 -19.38
CA LYS A 113 13.18 -9.77 -20.12
C LYS A 113 12.25 -10.51 -19.17
N ASN A 114 11.04 -10.85 -19.61
CA ASN A 114 10.07 -11.60 -18.82
C ASN A 114 10.54 -12.99 -18.36
N GLY A 115 11.38 -13.67 -19.15
CA GLY A 115 11.92 -14.98 -18.77
C GLY A 115 13.13 -14.94 -17.84
N ASP A 116 13.65 -13.77 -17.52
CA ASP A 116 14.79 -13.62 -16.60
C ASP A 116 14.34 -13.70 -15.14
N SER A 117 15.20 -14.18 -14.26
CA SER A 117 14.99 -14.10 -12.83
C SER A 117 14.87 -12.66 -12.36
N PRO A 118 13.88 -12.30 -11.53
CA PRO A 118 13.84 -10.98 -10.88
C PRO A 118 15.11 -10.62 -10.11
N GLY A 119 15.85 -11.61 -9.60
CA GLY A 119 17.14 -11.40 -8.96
C GLY A 119 18.25 -10.86 -9.88
N ASN A 120 18.04 -10.96 -11.21
CA ASN A 120 18.94 -10.42 -12.23
C ASN A 120 18.46 -9.07 -12.79
N TRP A 121 17.26 -8.64 -12.41
CA TRP A 121 16.74 -7.33 -12.82
C TRP A 121 17.44 -6.22 -12.06
N TYR A 122 17.70 -5.14 -12.78
CA TYR A 122 18.31 -3.95 -12.20
C TYR A 122 17.62 -2.69 -12.74
N SER A 123 17.30 -1.78 -11.84
CA SER A 123 16.79 -0.46 -12.15
C SER A 123 17.88 0.58 -11.86
N PRO A 124 18.43 1.24 -12.86
CA PRO A 124 19.39 2.32 -12.64
C PRO A 124 18.72 3.53 -12.00
N PRO A 125 19.45 4.35 -11.22
CA PRO A 125 18.88 5.49 -10.50
C PRO A 125 18.19 6.54 -11.40
N THR A 126 18.64 6.64 -12.64
CA THR A 126 18.11 7.55 -13.65
C THR A 126 18.27 6.93 -15.04
N GLN A 127 17.16 6.53 -15.63
CA GLN A 127 17.12 6.07 -17.01
C GLN A 127 15.85 6.61 -17.65
N PRO A 128 15.94 7.30 -18.80
CA PRO A 128 14.75 7.76 -19.49
C PRO A 128 13.97 6.57 -20.06
N VAL A 129 12.68 6.55 -19.83
CA VAL A 129 11.73 5.62 -20.43
C VAL A 129 11.08 6.31 -21.64
N PRO A 130 10.96 5.64 -22.80
CA PRO A 130 10.19 6.20 -23.91
C PRO A 130 8.72 6.38 -23.51
N ASN A 131 8.11 7.51 -23.78
CA ASN A 131 6.75 7.85 -23.35
C ASN A 131 5.70 6.77 -23.65
N LYS A 132 5.87 5.99 -24.73
CA LYS A 132 4.98 4.86 -25.05
C LYS A 132 5.12 3.65 -24.11
N ASN A 133 6.17 3.63 -23.32
CA ASN A 133 6.47 2.58 -22.34
C ASN A 133 6.41 3.09 -20.90
N ASP A 134 6.30 4.40 -20.70
CA ASP A 134 6.25 5.08 -19.40
C ASP A 134 4.85 4.92 -18.79
N ILE A 135 4.75 4.07 -17.77
CA ILE A 135 3.51 3.76 -17.06
C ILE A 135 3.27 4.89 -16.06
N LEU A 136 2.09 5.48 -16.09
CA LEU A 136 1.71 6.55 -15.17
C LEU A 136 0.91 6.02 -13.98
N ASP A 137 -0.20 5.34 -14.27
CA ASP A 137 -1.07 4.73 -13.26
C ASP A 137 -1.40 3.29 -13.68
N ALA A 138 -1.54 2.39 -12.72
CA ALA A 138 -2.09 1.05 -12.92
C ALA A 138 -3.11 0.70 -11.86
N MET A 139 -4.05 -0.14 -12.23
CA MET A 139 -5.15 -0.60 -11.40
C MET A 139 -5.36 -2.10 -11.57
N MET A 140 -5.75 -2.77 -10.50
CA MET A 140 -6.17 -4.15 -10.55
C MET A 140 -7.31 -4.40 -9.58
N HIS A 141 -8.30 -5.18 -10.00
CA HIS A 141 -9.41 -5.59 -9.18
C HIS A 141 -9.74 -7.06 -9.40
N ILE A 142 -10.16 -7.77 -8.35
CA ILE A 142 -10.62 -9.16 -8.42
C ILE A 142 -11.96 -9.27 -7.72
N ARG A 143 -12.91 -9.92 -8.39
CA ARG A 143 -14.24 -10.23 -7.85
C ARG A 143 -14.82 -11.53 -8.40
N ARG A 144 -15.83 -12.04 -7.72
CA ARG A 144 -16.67 -13.11 -8.21
C ARG A 144 -17.88 -12.57 -8.95
N ASP A 145 -18.33 -13.30 -9.97
CA ASP A 145 -19.52 -12.99 -10.75
C ASP A 145 -20.83 -13.41 -10.03
N GLY A 146 -20.87 -13.20 -8.74
CA GLY A 146 -21.98 -13.49 -7.85
C GLY A 146 -21.52 -13.30 -6.41
N SER A 147 -22.40 -13.61 -5.46
CA SER A 147 -22.15 -13.42 -4.02
C SER A 147 -21.44 -14.59 -3.34
N SER A 148 -21.19 -15.68 -4.07
CA SER A 148 -20.60 -16.90 -3.54
C SER A 148 -19.14 -17.06 -3.97
N MET A 149 -18.33 -17.70 -3.09
CA MET A 149 -16.97 -18.10 -3.40
C MET A 149 -16.89 -19.13 -4.55
N SER A 150 -17.97 -19.81 -4.90
CA SER A 150 -18.04 -20.76 -6.02
C SER A 150 -18.37 -20.10 -7.37
N ASP A 151 -18.76 -18.82 -7.37
CA ASP A 151 -19.04 -18.11 -8.60
C ASP A 151 -17.75 -17.82 -9.39
N SER A 152 -17.86 -17.61 -10.71
CA SER A 152 -16.69 -17.38 -11.57
C SER A 152 -15.83 -16.23 -11.08
N LEU A 153 -14.52 -16.45 -11.05
CA LEU A 153 -13.51 -15.47 -10.64
C LEU A 153 -13.05 -14.66 -11.83
N TRP A 154 -13.10 -13.34 -11.67
CA TRP A 154 -12.67 -12.38 -12.69
C TRP A 154 -11.59 -11.45 -12.16
N MET A 155 -10.63 -11.13 -13.00
CA MET A 155 -9.63 -10.07 -12.81
C MET A 155 -9.90 -8.94 -13.79
N PHE A 156 -9.77 -7.71 -13.32
CA PHE A 156 -9.83 -6.47 -14.08
C PHE A 156 -8.49 -5.75 -13.89
N ALA A 157 -8.01 -5.15 -14.95
CA ALA A 157 -6.76 -4.41 -14.94
C ALA A 157 -6.87 -3.17 -15.83
N GLY A 158 -6.34 -2.06 -15.33
CA GLY A 158 -6.26 -0.80 -16.06
C GLY A 158 -4.84 -0.26 -15.99
N VAL A 159 -4.39 0.40 -17.05
CA VAL A 159 -3.07 1.03 -17.11
C VAL A 159 -3.12 2.29 -17.97
N SER A 160 -2.40 3.32 -17.57
CA SER A 160 -2.20 4.52 -18.40
C SER A 160 -0.72 4.73 -18.72
N PHE A 161 -0.47 5.30 -19.89
CA PHE A 161 0.87 5.62 -20.38
C PHE A 161 0.99 7.12 -20.69
N ASP A 162 2.22 7.63 -20.68
CA ASP A 162 2.46 9.04 -21.01
C ASP A 162 2.18 9.36 -22.47
N ALA A 163 2.44 8.40 -23.39
CA ALA A 163 2.09 8.57 -24.80
C ALA A 163 0.60 8.33 -25.07
N THR A 164 0.07 9.08 -26.05
CA THR A 164 -1.31 8.98 -26.53
C THR A 164 -1.42 8.27 -27.89
N THR A 165 -0.30 7.83 -28.46
CA THR A 165 -0.24 7.19 -29.78
C THR A 165 0.83 6.10 -29.80
N GLY A 166 0.70 5.16 -30.75
CA GLY A 166 1.63 4.05 -30.95
C GLY A 166 1.17 2.77 -30.23
N ASP A 167 1.86 1.69 -30.50
CA ASP A 167 1.57 0.39 -29.88
C ASP A 167 2.09 0.34 -28.45
N ARG A 168 1.32 -0.24 -27.54
CA ARG A 168 1.67 -0.48 -26.14
C ARG A 168 1.67 -1.96 -25.84
N TYR A 169 2.69 -2.38 -25.11
CA TYR A 169 2.92 -3.76 -24.71
C TYR A 169 3.24 -3.78 -23.23
N PHE A 170 2.40 -4.44 -22.46
CA PHE A 170 2.57 -4.46 -21.01
C PHE A 170 2.12 -5.77 -20.39
N ASP A 171 2.60 -6.03 -19.18
CA ASP A 171 2.39 -7.27 -18.47
C ASP A 171 1.93 -6.99 -17.04
N PHE A 172 0.92 -7.74 -16.60
CA PHE A 172 0.58 -7.90 -15.20
C PHE A 172 1.13 -9.24 -14.73
N GLU A 173 2.18 -9.20 -13.95
CA GLU A 173 2.82 -10.40 -13.43
C GLU A 173 2.49 -10.59 -11.96
N LEU A 174 2.02 -11.80 -11.62
CA LEU A 174 1.40 -12.17 -10.35
C LEU A 174 2.26 -13.21 -9.66
N TYR A 175 2.77 -12.90 -8.48
CA TYR A 175 3.74 -13.69 -7.74
C TYR A 175 3.13 -14.40 -6.52
N GLN A 176 3.68 -15.58 -6.20
CA GLN A 176 3.37 -16.33 -4.99
C GLN A 176 4.25 -15.91 -3.80
N THR A 177 5.33 -15.18 -4.04
CA THR A 177 6.35 -14.80 -3.05
C THR A 177 6.26 -13.32 -2.69
N ASP A 178 7.03 -12.93 -1.66
CA ASP A 178 7.16 -11.54 -1.19
C ASP A 178 8.15 -10.73 -2.05
N LEU A 179 8.06 -10.86 -3.38
CA LEU A 179 8.88 -10.07 -4.29
C LEU A 179 8.81 -8.59 -3.91
N SER A 180 9.95 -7.97 -3.75
CA SER A 180 10.06 -6.56 -3.36
C SER A 180 11.15 -5.86 -4.14
N PHE A 181 11.00 -4.56 -4.34
CA PHE A 181 11.96 -3.70 -5.01
C PHE A 181 12.58 -2.72 -4.01
N ASN A 182 13.91 -2.65 -3.99
CA ASN A 182 14.64 -1.66 -3.22
C ASN A 182 15.12 -0.54 -4.16
N LYS A 183 14.47 0.60 -4.08
CA LYS A 183 14.77 1.77 -4.91
C LYS A 183 16.20 2.29 -4.71
N ALA A 184 16.75 2.21 -3.48
CA ALA A 184 18.07 2.72 -3.19
C ALA A 184 19.20 1.89 -3.85
N SER A 185 19.01 0.57 -3.94
CA SER A 185 19.95 -0.33 -4.61
C SER A 185 19.59 -0.62 -6.08
N GLY A 186 18.36 -0.32 -6.50
CA GLY A 186 17.85 -0.67 -7.83
C GLY A 186 17.65 -2.17 -8.05
N THR A 187 17.48 -2.95 -6.99
CA THR A 187 17.45 -4.42 -7.03
C THR A 187 16.19 -5.02 -6.47
N PHE A 188 15.87 -6.23 -6.89
CA PHE A 188 14.75 -7.02 -6.41
C PHE A 188 15.18 -8.08 -5.42
N SER A 189 14.33 -8.43 -4.46
CA SER A 189 14.53 -9.49 -3.47
C SER A 189 13.20 -10.21 -3.19
N GLY A 190 13.25 -11.33 -2.43
CA GLY A 190 12.05 -12.10 -2.13
C GLY A 190 11.47 -12.89 -3.30
N TYR A 191 12.24 -13.11 -4.35
CA TYR A 191 11.87 -13.87 -5.53
C TYR A 191 11.81 -15.39 -5.26
N GLY A 192 11.13 -16.14 -6.16
CA GLY A 192 10.87 -17.56 -5.99
C GLY A 192 12.09 -18.46 -6.20
N PRO A 193 11.99 -19.74 -5.79
CA PRO A 193 13.11 -20.68 -5.77
C PRO A 193 13.49 -21.22 -7.16
N ASP A 194 12.57 -21.20 -8.13
CA ASP A 194 12.70 -21.89 -9.41
C ASP A 194 13.13 -20.87 -10.49
N ALA A 195 14.41 -20.59 -10.55
CA ALA A 195 15.01 -19.54 -11.41
C ALA A 195 14.41 -18.13 -11.17
N GLY A 196 14.04 -17.83 -9.92
CA GLY A 196 13.51 -16.52 -9.49
C GLY A 196 11.98 -16.43 -9.45
N HIS A 197 11.28 -17.48 -9.77
CA HIS A 197 9.82 -17.59 -9.78
C HIS A 197 9.34 -18.80 -8.99
N THR A 198 8.03 -18.94 -8.82
CA THR A 198 7.39 -20.11 -8.23
C THR A 198 6.75 -20.95 -9.33
N THR A 199 7.06 -22.24 -9.34
CA THR A 199 6.64 -23.17 -10.39
C THR A 199 5.27 -23.75 -10.11
N TRP A 200 4.39 -23.75 -11.11
CA TRP A 200 3.18 -24.58 -11.12
C TRP A 200 3.56 -26.06 -11.20
N LYS A 201 2.94 -26.89 -10.36
CA LYS A 201 3.17 -28.34 -10.33
C LYS A 201 1.86 -29.09 -10.53
N PHE A 202 1.97 -30.24 -11.19
CA PHE A 202 0.84 -31.08 -11.57
C PHE A 202 1.06 -32.53 -11.12
N ASP A 203 -0.03 -33.23 -10.82
CA ASP A 203 0.00 -34.67 -10.68
C ASP A 203 -0.05 -35.38 -12.06
N ALA A 204 0.01 -36.69 -12.07
CA ALA A 204 -0.03 -37.48 -13.30
C ALA A 204 -1.38 -37.40 -14.05
N LEU A 205 -2.44 -36.94 -13.40
CA LEU A 205 -3.77 -36.72 -13.98
C LEU A 205 -3.94 -35.30 -14.52
N GLY A 206 -2.93 -34.42 -14.35
CA GLY A 206 -2.94 -33.03 -14.76
C GLY A 206 -3.63 -32.09 -13.79
N ASN A 207 -3.95 -32.54 -12.57
CA ASN A 207 -4.47 -31.65 -11.54
C ASN A 207 -3.35 -30.79 -10.97
N VAL A 208 -3.65 -29.53 -10.68
CA VAL A 208 -2.70 -28.61 -10.03
C VAL A 208 -2.47 -29.04 -8.59
N THR A 209 -1.22 -29.31 -8.22
CA THR A 209 -0.80 -29.63 -6.85
C THR A 209 -0.09 -28.46 -6.16
N SER A 210 0.46 -27.51 -6.93
CA SER A 210 1.03 -26.27 -6.43
C SER A 210 0.76 -25.13 -7.41
N VAL A 211 0.29 -24.01 -6.92
CA VAL A 211 0.12 -22.77 -7.68
C VAL A 211 1.46 -22.05 -7.78
N GLY A 212 1.78 -21.54 -8.93
CA GLY A 212 2.99 -20.76 -9.20
C GLY A 212 2.66 -19.36 -9.75
N ASP A 213 3.66 -18.69 -10.28
CA ASP A 213 3.53 -17.34 -10.82
C ASP A 213 2.76 -17.35 -12.14
N ILE A 214 2.03 -16.25 -12.39
CA ILE A 214 1.16 -16.04 -13.54
C ILE A 214 1.56 -14.72 -14.20
N ILE A 215 1.48 -14.62 -15.51
CA ILE A 215 1.62 -13.36 -16.25
C ILE A 215 0.53 -13.23 -17.31
N PHE A 216 -0.09 -12.07 -17.32
CA PHE A 216 -1.00 -11.63 -18.38
C PHE A 216 -0.30 -10.59 -19.21
N SER A 217 -0.08 -10.90 -20.49
CA SER A 217 0.56 -10.01 -21.45
C SER A 217 -0.50 -9.39 -22.35
N ALA A 218 -0.58 -8.07 -22.34
CA ALA A 218 -1.51 -7.29 -23.14
C ALA A 218 -0.78 -6.57 -24.28
N ASP A 219 -1.31 -6.71 -25.47
CA ASP A 219 -0.84 -6.05 -26.67
C ASP A 219 -1.94 -5.14 -27.22
N TYR A 220 -1.67 -3.84 -27.25
CA TYR A 220 -2.55 -2.83 -27.85
C TYR A 220 -1.85 -2.21 -29.06
N GLY A 221 -2.41 -2.45 -30.25
CA GLY A 221 -1.92 -1.89 -31.51
C GLY A 221 -2.77 -0.68 -31.92
N SER A 222 -2.17 0.48 -31.99
CA SER A 222 -2.68 1.72 -32.62
C SER A 222 -4.12 2.12 -32.31
N SER A 223 -4.67 1.83 -31.15
CA SER A 223 -6.05 2.15 -30.67
C SER A 223 -6.99 0.96 -30.43
N THR A 224 -6.51 -0.27 -30.50
CA THR A 224 -7.33 -1.44 -30.19
C THR A 224 -6.53 -2.52 -29.49
N LEU A 225 -7.18 -3.25 -28.59
CA LEU A 225 -6.64 -4.47 -28.03
C LEU A 225 -6.37 -5.47 -29.17
N THR A 226 -5.15 -5.93 -29.29
CA THR A 226 -4.74 -6.95 -30.26
C THR A 226 -4.85 -8.34 -29.66
N SER A 227 -4.31 -8.53 -28.43
CA SER A 227 -4.38 -9.82 -27.73
C SER A 227 -4.16 -9.65 -26.23
N ILE A 228 -4.72 -10.61 -25.46
CA ILE A 228 -4.30 -10.90 -24.09
C ILE A 228 -3.82 -12.35 -24.07
N GLU A 229 -2.58 -12.55 -23.69
CA GLU A 229 -2.01 -13.89 -23.45
C GLU A 229 -1.89 -14.17 -21.96
N ALA A 230 -2.27 -15.37 -21.56
CA ALA A 230 -2.07 -15.87 -20.21
C ALA A 230 -0.95 -16.90 -20.21
N ARG A 231 0.00 -16.77 -19.28
CA ARG A 231 1.11 -17.70 -19.14
C ARG A 231 1.36 -18.01 -17.67
N ILE A 232 1.89 -19.21 -17.40
CA ILE A 232 2.25 -19.66 -16.06
C ILE A 232 3.69 -20.14 -16.04
N TRP A 233 4.37 -19.91 -14.91
CA TRP A 233 5.75 -20.37 -14.73
C TRP A 233 5.82 -21.86 -14.43
N ILE A 234 6.55 -22.61 -15.24
CA ILE A 234 6.66 -24.07 -15.12
C ILE A 234 8.08 -24.56 -15.31
N ASP A 235 8.37 -25.79 -14.81
CA ASP A 235 9.43 -26.60 -15.36
C ASP A 235 9.00 -27.09 -16.75
N LYS A 236 9.84 -27.01 -17.75
CA LYS A 236 9.56 -27.33 -19.16
C LYS A 236 9.05 -28.77 -19.32
N SER A 237 9.51 -29.69 -18.47
CA SER A 237 9.06 -31.10 -18.49
C SER A 237 7.54 -31.22 -18.22
N SER A 238 6.95 -30.29 -17.51
CA SER A 238 5.51 -30.24 -17.22
C SER A 238 4.64 -30.09 -18.48
N MET A 239 5.20 -29.60 -19.59
CA MET A 239 4.47 -29.52 -20.86
C MET A 239 4.10 -30.90 -21.47
N SER A 240 4.71 -31.98 -20.98
CA SER A 240 4.33 -33.36 -21.33
C SER A 240 3.06 -33.83 -20.62
N ILE A 241 2.62 -33.14 -19.57
CA ILE A 241 1.40 -33.40 -18.83
C ILE A 241 0.25 -32.66 -19.50
N THR A 242 -0.93 -33.28 -19.59
CA THR A 242 -2.14 -32.60 -20.03
C THR A 242 -2.87 -32.01 -18.82
N PRO A 243 -2.86 -30.66 -18.62
CA PRO A 243 -3.51 -30.06 -17.46
C PRO A 243 -5.02 -30.32 -17.42
N ALA A 244 -5.60 -30.49 -16.24
CA ALA A 244 -7.05 -30.70 -16.11
C ALA A 244 -7.86 -29.43 -16.41
N GLY A 245 -7.38 -28.25 -15.99
CA GLY A 245 -8.10 -26.98 -16.06
C GLY A 245 -7.94 -26.16 -17.35
N PHE A 246 -6.85 -26.37 -18.12
CA PHE A 246 -6.51 -25.58 -19.30
C PHE A 246 -5.74 -26.40 -20.34
N SER A 247 -5.45 -25.81 -21.49
CA SER A 247 -4.61 -26.39 -22.53
C SER A 247 -3.33 -25.57 -22.72
N TRP A 248 -2.23 -26.26 -23.06
CA TRP A 248 -1.01 -25.54 -23.46
C TRP A 248 -1.21 -24.87 -24.83
N SER A 249 -0.79 -23.60 -24.96
CA SER A 249 -0.79 -22.91 -26.26
C SER A 249 0.35 -23.38 -27.17
N GLY A 250 1.33 -24.09 -26.62
CA GLY A 250 2.54 -24.53 -27.32
C GLY A 250 3.74 -23.57 -27.21
N THR A 251 3.57 -22.40 -26.61
CA THR A 251 4.66 -21.43 -26.35
C THR A 251 5.34 -21.73 -25.02
N PHE A 252 6.68 -21.51 -24.99
CA PHE A 252 7.48 -21.62 -23.76
C PHE A 252 8.67 -20.67 -23.87
N ASP A 253 8.78 -19.72 -22.92
CA ASP A 253 9.78 -18.67 -22.93
C ASP A 253 10.47 -18.59 -21.55
N GLY A 254 11.74 -19.05 -21.50
CA GLY A 254 12.61 -18.91 -20.33
C GLY A 254 13.69 -17.86 -20.59
N ALA A 255 14.65 -17.74 -19.67
CA ALA A 255 15.76 -16.79 -19.74
C ALA A 255 16.64 -16.98 -20.99
N SER A 256 16.73 -18.21 -21.50
CA SER A 256 17.51 -18.55 -22.68
C SER A 256 16.89 -19.72 -23.44
N ASN A 257 17.39 -19.93 -24.67
CA ASN A 257 17.03 -21.14 -25.41
C ASN A 257 17.54 -22.39 -24.67
N GLY A 258 16.64 -23.31 -24.37
CA GLY A 258 16.97 -24.52 -23.58
C GLY A 258 16.82 -24.36 -22.06
N ALA A 259 16.31 -23.23 -21.57
CA ALA A 259 16.02 -23.05 -20.16
C ALA A 259 15.10 -24.16 -19.62
N GLN A 260 15.37 -24.61 -18.41
CA GLN A 260 14.56 -25.59 -17.69
C GLN A 260 13.23 -24.98 -17.25
N TYR A 261 13.27 -23.76 -16.73
CA TYR A 261 12.10 -23.03 -16.24
C TYR A 261 11.74 -21.90 -17.18
N GLY A 262 10.44 -21.60 -17.27
CA GLY A 262 9.95 -20.50 -18.11
C GLY A 262 8.44 -20.35 -18.05
N TYR A 263 7.95 -19.31 -18.70
CA TYR A 263 6.54 -19.04 -18.91
C TYR A 263 5.98 -19.88 -20.07
N ALA A 264 5.04 -20.77 -19.78
CA ALA A 264 4.29 -21.50 -20.79
C ALA A 264 2.93 -20.85 -21.01
N GLY A 265 2.56 -20.66 -22.26
CA GLY A 265 1.26 -20.13 -22.62
C GLY A 265 0.13 -21.13 -22.37
N ILE A 266 -0.99 -20.62 -21.88
CA ILE A 266 -2.19 -21.39 -21.59
C ILE A 266 -3.42 -20.81 -22.29
N THR A 267 -4.38 -21.69 -22.62
CA THR A 267 -5.67 -21.35 -23.21
C THR A 267 -6.80 -22.11 -22.51
N PRO A 268 -8.03 -21.59 -22.50
CA PRO A 268 -9.17 -22.31 -21.94
C PRO A 268 -9.39 -23.66 -22.63
N LYS A 269 -9.89 -24.64 -21.89
CA LYS A 269 -10.38 -25.93 -22.48
C LYS A 269 -11.69 -25.78 -23.21
N THR A 270 -12.51 -24.81 -22.80
CA THR A 270 -13.83 -24.56 -23.42
C THR A 270 -13.74 -23.40 -24.40
N SER A 271 -14.48 -23.49 -25.47
CA SER A 271 -14.59 -22.43 -26.47
C SER A 271 -15.17 -21.14 -25.88
N GLY A 272 -14.94 -20.02 -26.56
CA GLY A 272 -15.42 -18.68 -26.24
C GLY A 272 -14.36 -17.83 -25.55
N ASN A 273 -14.63 -16.53 -25.52
CA ASN A 273 -13.70 -15.53 -25.00
C ASN A 273 -13.46 -15.70 -23.51
N PHE A 274 -12.25 -15.48 -23.09
CA PHE A 274 -11.87 -15.44 -21.67
C PHE A 274 -11.42 -14.04 -21.24
N TYR A 275 -11.38 -13.08 -22.15
CA TYR A 275 -11.01 -11.69 -21.90
C TYR A 275 -11.84 -10.72 -22.74
N SER A 276 -11.89 -9.49 -22.29
CA SER A 276 -12.29 -8.31 -23.05
C SER A 276 -11.33 -7.18 -22.74
N GLY A 277 -11.27 -6.17 -23.60
CA GLY A 277 -10.45 -5.00 -23.31
C GLY A 277 -10.63 -3.90 -24.34
N LEU A 278 -10.37 -2.67 -23.88
CA LEU A 278 -10.54 -1.44 -24.63
C LEU A 278 -9.43 -0.45 -24.34
N GLU A 279 -9.25 0.49 -25.26
CA GLU A 279 -8.47 1.72 -25.09
C GLU A 279 -9.44 2.90 -25.22
N ASN A 280 -9.26 3.96 -24.42
CA ASN A 280 -10.13 5.12 -24.49
C ASN A 280 -10.02 5.82 -25.84
N SER A 281 -11.12 5.85 -26.59
CA SER A 281 -11.19 6.47 -27.91
C SER A 281 -11.44 7.98 -27.88
N SER A 282 -11.75 8.54 -26.73
CA SER A 282 -11.97 9.96 -26.49
C SER A 282 -11.35 10.38 -25.17
N SER A 283 -11.31 11.68 -24.90
CA SER A 283 -10.90 12.18 -23.59
C SER A 283 -11.86 11.68 -22.51
N THR A 284 -11.34 11.05 -21.46
CA THR A 284 -12.12 10.57 -20.33
C THR A 284 -11.52 11.03 -19.01
N TRP A 285 -12.34 11.06 -17.95
CA TRP A 285 -11.91 11.49 -16.61
C TRP A 285 -10.83 10.57 -16.04
N ALA A 286 -9.76 11.17 -15.51
CA ALA A 286 -8.60 10.46 -14.96
C ALA A 286 -8.74 10.09 -13.47
N GLY A 287 -9.95 9.87 -13.01
CA GLY A 287 -10.25 9.39 -11.68
C GLY A 287 -10.18 10.44 -10.57
N ALA A 288 -10.42 9.96 -9.35
CA ALA A 288 -10.52 10.80 -8.17
C ALA A 288 -9.22 11.53 -7.79
N PHE A 289 -8.07 11.01 -8.23
CA PHE A 289 -6.74 11.56 -7.93
C PHE A 289 -6.15 12.40 -9.04
N SER A 290 -6.88 12.58 -10.17
CA SER A 290 -6.36 13.18 -11.41
C SER A 290 -5.16 12.41 -11.96
N LEU A 291 -4.55 12.84 -13.04
CA LEU A 291 -3.36 12.22 -13.63
C LEU A 291 -2.16 13.14 -13.45
N ILE A 292 -0.99 12.58 -13.17
CA ILE A 292 0.30 13.25 -13.31
C ILE A 292 0.95 12.70 -14.57
N THR A 293 1.27 13.56 -15.53
CA THR A 293 1.94 13.16 -16.79
C THR A 293 3.44 12.99 -16.58
N GLY A 294 4.13 12.32 -17.49
CA GLY A 294 5.60 12.18 -17.47
C GLY A 294 6.33 13.53 -17.43
N SER A 295 5.72 14.60 -17.96
CA SER A 295 6.22 15.98 -17.85
C SER A 295 5.89 16.66 -16.49
N ASN A 296 5.43 15.89 -15.50
CA ASN A 296 5.04 16.38 -14.17
C ASN A 296 3.87 17.40 -14.17
N SER A 297 2.99 17.32 -15.15
CA SER A 297 1.79 18.15 -15.23
C SER A 297 0.59 17.46 -14.61
N LEU A 298 -0.20 18.20 -13.82
CA LEU A 298 -1.47 17.74 -13.26
C LEU A 298 -2.58 17.97 -14.28
N VAL A 299 -3.25 16.90 -14.70
CA VAL A 299 -4.40 16.95 -15.60
C VAL A 299 -5.57 16.16 -15.03
N THR A 300 -6.79 16.55 -15.36
CA THR A 300 -8.02 15.91 -14.84
C THR A 300 -8.57 14.82 -15.73
N ASN A 301 -8.07 14.71 -16.94
CA ASN A 301 -8.58 13.77 -17.95
C ASN A 301 -7.41 13.04 -18.61
N TYR A 302 -7.63 11.78 -18.94
CA TYR A 302 -6.84 11.09 -19.96
C TYR A 302 -7.15 11.66 -21.35
N THR A 303 -6.13 11.76 -22.16
CA THR A 303 -6.30 11.99 -23.61
C THR A 303 -6.71 10.68 -24.29
N SER A 304 -7.40 10.75 -25.43
CA SER A 304 -7.66 9.56 -26.27
C SER A 304 -6.38 8.75 -26.49
N GLY A 305 -6.46 7.43 -26.29
CA GLY A 305 -5.35 6.51 -26.44
C GLY A 305 -4.35 6.48 -25.27
N GLN A 306 -4.70 7.03 -24.12
CA GLN A 306 -3.80 7.10 -22.97
C GLN A 306 -4.13 6.05 -21.90
N PHE A 307 -5.35 5.57 -21.82
CA PHE A 307 -5.80 4.57 -20.85
C PHE A 307 -6.28 3.29 -21.54
N MET A 308 -5.82 2.17 -21.04
CA MET A 308 -6.18 0.83 -21.50
C MET A 308 -6.72 0.02 -20.33
N GLU A 309 -7.77 -0.73 -20.61
CA GLU A 309 -8.45 -1.55 -19.63
C GLU A 309 -8.75 -2.93 -20.20
N PHE A 310 -8.70 -3.97 -19.37
CA PHE A 310 -9.10 -5.31 -19.75
C PHE A 310 -9.64 -6.12 -18.57
N SER A 311 -10.40 -7.16 -18.88
CA SER A 311 -10.83 -8.20 -17.95
C SER A 311 -10.39 -9.59 -18.38
N VAL A 312 -10.20 -10.48 -17.40
CA VAL A 312 -9.85 -11.90 -17.62
C VAL A 312 -10.68 -12.78 -16.71
N ASN A 313 -11.30 -13.82 -17.30
CA ASN A 313 -12.00 -14.86 -16.56
C ASN A 313 -10.99 -15.93 -16.07
N LEU A 314 -10.58 -15.82 -14.82
CA LEU A 314 -9.62 -16.75 -14.23
C LEU A 314 -10.17 -18.17 -14.08
N THR A 315 -11.45 -18.31 -13.75
CA THR A 315 -12.11 -19.64 -13.67
C THR A 315 -12.10 -20.33 -15.04
N LYS A 316 -12.40 -19.61 -16.12
CA LYS A 316 -12.39 -20.17 -17.48
C LYS A 316 -10.99 -20.58 -17.92
N LEU A 317 -9.96 -19.89 -17.45
CA LEU A 317 -8.56 -20.24 -17.68
C LEU A 317 -8.05 -21.36 -16.79
N GLY A 318 -8.86 -21.89 -15.85
CA GLY A 318 -8.43 -22.90 -14.88
C GLY A 318 -7.43 -22.38 -13.84
N LEU A 319 -7.42 -21.06 -13.62
CA LEU A 319 -6.54 -20.38 -12.64
C LEU A 319 -7.27 -20.02 -11.34
N ASP A 320 -8.53 -20.38 -11.20
CA ASP A 320 -9.31 -20.18 -9.98
C ASP A 320 -8.96 -21.27 -8.94
N PRO A 321 -8.39 -20.90 -7.78
CA PRO A 321 -8.07 -21.85 -6.73
C PRO A 321 -9.24 -22.75 -6.33
N ASN A 322 -10.46 -22.22 -6.37
CA ASN A 322 -11.67 -22.97 -6.02
C ASN A 322 -11.95 -24.18 -6.92
N THR A 323 -11.37 -24.20 -8.11
CA THR A 323 -11.50 -25.32 -9.08
C THR A 323 -10.33 -26.30 -9.02
N MET A 324 -9.35 -26.06 -8.15
CA MET A 324 -8.12 -26.87 -8.03
C MET A 324 -8.24 -27.89 -6.90
N VAL A 325 -7.70 -29.08 -7.12
CA VAL A 325 -7.71 -30.17 -6.12
C VAL A 325 -6.88 -29.78 -4.89
N GLY A 326 -7.49 -29.89 -3.72
CA GLY A 326 -6.83 -29.62 -2.43
C GLY A 326 -6.62 -28.13 -2.13
N LYS A 327 -7.21 -27.23 -2.93
CA LYS A 327 -7.23 -25.81 -2.67
C LYS A 327 -8.52 -25.36 -1.99
N SER A 328 -8.44 -24.30 -1.23
CA SER A 328 -9.57 -23.67 -0.55
C SER A 328 -10.16 -22.57 -1.41
N SER A 329 -11.45 -22.31 -1.26
CA SER A 329 -12.10 -21.12 -1.85
C SER A 329 -11.52 -19.80 -1.32
N CYS A 330 -10.80 -19.84 -0.21
CA CYS A 330 -10.08 -18.69 0.36
C CYS A 330 -8.70 -18.48 -0.24
N ASP A 331 -8.17 -19.47 -0.97
CA ASP A 331 -6.89 -19.32 -1.62
C ASP A 331 -7.01 -18.28 -2.73
N MET A 332 -6.05 -17.39 -2.77
CA MET A 332 -5.93 -16.42 -3.85
C MET A 332 -5.02 -16.96 -4.95
N PRO A 333 -5.25 -16.63 -6.21
CA PRO A 333 -4.41 -17.10 -7.30
C PRO A 333 -2.99 -16.53 -7.26
N PHE A 334 -2.74 -15.51 -6.43
CA PHE A 334 -1.44 -14.87 -6.26
C PHE A 334 -1.41 -14.05 -4.96
N ARG A 335 -0.21 -13.62 -4.56
CA ARG A 335 0.01 -12.78 -3.38
C ARG A 335 0.37 -11.34 -3.76
N ARG A 336 1.33 -11.17 -4.67
CA ARG A 336 1.82 -9.88 -5.16
C ARG A 336 1.65 -9.74 -6.66
N PHE A 337 1.60 -8.51 -7.12
CA PHE A 337 1.65 -8.21 -8.54
C PHE A 337 2.65 -7.10 -8.86
N LEU A 338 3.14 -7.15 -10.08
CA LEU A 338 4.07 -6.21 -10.70
C LEU A 338 3.52 -5.86 -12.08
N VAL A 339 3.48 -4.58 -12.43
CA VAL A 339 3.11 -4.15 -13.78
C VAL A 339 4.37 -3.72 -14.52
N LYS A 340 4.54 -4.19 -15.76
CA LYS A 340 5.72 -3.94 -16.58
C LYS A 340 5.34 -3.53 -17.99
N SER A 341 6.17 -2.71 -18.65
CA SER A 341 6.06 -2.44 -20.07
C SER A 341 7.18 -3.09 -20.89
N ARG A 342 6.87 -3.43 -22.14
CA ARG A 342 7.78 -4.08 -23.09
C ARG A 342 8.05 -3.21 -24.31
N SER A 343 9.22 -3.37 -24.92
CA SER A 343 9.64 -2.61 -26.08
C SER A 343 8.92 -3.00 -27.38
N SER A 344 8.37 -4.22 -27.47
CA SER A 344 7.65 -4.74 -28.63
C SER A 344 6.68 -5.86 -28.23
N MET A 345 5.88 -6.32 -29.18
CA MET A 345 4.89 -7.40 -29.05
C MET A 345 5.52 -8.74 -28.57
N SER A 346 6.78 -9.00 -28.88
CA SER A 346 7.44 -10.24 -28.44
C SER A 346 7.46 -10.34 -26.92
N PHE A 347 7.00 -11.46 -26.37
CA PHE A 347 7.05 -11.75 -24.94
C PHE A 347 8.46 -11.66 -24.34
N THR A 348 9.46 -12.02 -25.13
CA THR A 348 10.89 -11.96 -24.75
C THR A 348 11.57 -10.65 -25.14
N SER A 349 10.80 -9.62 -25.51
CA SER A 349 11.35 -8.31 -25.79
C SER A 349 11.84 -7.62 -24.49
N GLN A 350 12.66 -6.61 -24.67
CA GLN A 350 13.28 -5.89 -23.57
C GLN A 350 12.20 -5.16 -22.73
N LEU A 351 12.24 -5.38 -21.43
CA LEU A 351 11.46 -4.62 -20.45
C LEU A 351 11.93 -3.16 -20.40
N LYS A 352 11.02 -2.24 -20.13
CA LYS A 352 11.31 -0.80 -20.15
C LYS A 352 11.01 -0.16 -18.81
N ASP A 353 9.82 -0.27 -18.33
CA ASP A 353 9.31 0.40 -17.16
C ASP A 353 8.54 -0.56 -16.27
N PHE A 354 8.41 -0.26 -14.97
CA PHE A 354 7.62 -1.05 -14.05
C PHE A 354 7.07 -0.24 -12.87
N ILE A 355 5.91 -0.62 -12.42
CA ILE A 355 5.43 -0.26 -11.08
C ILE A 355 5.93 -1.31 -10.10
N ALA A 356 6.54 -0.87 -9.00
CA ALA A 356 7.13 -1.75 -7.99
C ALA A 356 6.12 -2.80 -7.47
N PRO A 357 6.59 -4.02 -7.09
CA PRO A 357 5.71 -5.09 -6.62
C PRO A 357 4.91 -4.67 -5.39
N ILE A 358 3.62 -4.99 -5.40
CA ILE A 358 2.67 -4.61 -4.33
C ILE A 358 1.93 -5.83 -3.83
N ASP A 359 1.73 -5.91 -2.51
CA ASP A 359 0.82 -6.87 -1.89
C ASP A 359 -0.62 -6.51 -2.27
N PHE A 360 -1.32 -7.47 -2.84
CA PHE A 360 -2.73 -7.32 -3.16
C PHE A 360 -3.61 -7.30 -1.89
N PHE A 361 -3.23 -8.11 -0.89
CA PHE A 361 -3.79 -8.05 0.46
C PHE A 361 -2.73 -7.62 1.46
N GLN A 362 -3.11 -6.74 2.39
CA GLN A 362 -2.21 -6.35 3.46
C GLN A 362 -2.02 -7.51 4.45
N SER A 363 -0.78 -8.00 4.57
CA SER A 363 -0.41 -8.94 5.62
C SER A 363 -0.45 -8.28 6.99
N ALA A 364 -0.80 -9.04 8.03
CA ALA A 364 -0.79 -8.54 9.39
C ALA A 364 0.59 -7.98 9.77
N ALA A 365 0.60 -6.80 10.41
CA ALA A 365 1.81 -6.21 10.96
C ALA A 365 1.63 -5.99 12.47
N GLY A 366 2.24 -6.86 13.26
CA GLY A 366 2.20 -6.82 14.72
C GLY A 366 3.09 -5.71 15.29
N ASN A 367 2.65 -5.07 16.35
CA ASN A 367 3.39 -4.01 17.02
C ASN A 367 3.04 -3.95 18.51
N ALA A 368 3.82 -3.17 19.30
CA ALA A 368 3.55 -2.91 20.71
C ALA A 368 3.35 -1.44 21.00
N THR A 369 2.46 -1.12 21.93
CA THR A 369 2.17 0.28 22.34
C THR A 369 3.14 0.83 23.37
N SER A 370 3.93 -0.02 24.00
CA SER A 370 4.91 0.39 25.02
C SER A 370 6.18 0.93 24.39
N ASP A 371 6.68 2.01 24.96
CA ASP A 371 7.85 2.74 24.52
C ASP A 371 9.20 2.14 24.95
N GLY A 372 9.22 1.04 25.65
CA GLY A 372 10.46 0.41 26.13
C GLY A 372 10.49 -1.10 26.07
N SER A 373 9.34 -1.76 25.96
CA SER A 373 9.22 -3.21 26.12
C SER A 373 9.88 -4.03 25.02
N LEU A 374 10.01 -3.47 23.82
CA LEU A 374 10.71 -4.11 22.71
C LEU A 374 12.24 -4.08 22.87
N TYR A 375 12.78 -3.22 23.72
CA TYR A 375 14.23 -2.98 23.80
C TYR A 375 14.81 -3.19 25.19
N CYS A 376 14.14 -2.65 26.21
CA CYS A 376 14.60 -2.75 27.60
C CYS A 376 13.83 -3.77 28.43
N GLY A 377 12.83 -4.38 27.83
CA GLY A 377 11.98 -5.39 28.43
C GLY A 377 10.74 -4.84 29.12
N ILE A 378 9.87 -5.77 29.46
CA ILE A 378 8.57 -5.49 30.04
C ILE A 378 8.70 -5.23 31.56
N THR A 379 8.12 -4.11 32.03
CA THR A 379 8.02 -3.77 33.46
C THR A 379 6.58 -3.78 33.96
N GLY A 380 5.61 -4.01 33.07
CA GLY A 380 4.18 -4.06 33.36
C GLY A 380 3.39 -4.46 32.10
N PRO A 381 2.07 -4.55 32.18
CA PRO A 381 1.26 -4.93 31.02
C PRO A 381 1.46 -4.01 29.82
N VAL A 382 1.63 -4.59 28.65
CA VAL A 382 1.76 -3.91 27.34
C VAL A 382 0.66 -4.35 26.40
N THR A 383 0.23 -3.46 25.52
CA THR A 383 -0.69 -3.82 24.44
C THR A 383 0.09 -4.10 23.17
N LEU A 384 -0.11 -5.29 22.62
CA LEU A 384 0.28 -5.64 21.24
C LEU A 384 -0.91 -5.43 20.34
N TYR A 385 -0.68 -4.99 19.11
CA TYR A 385 -1.75 -4.72 18.15
C TYR A 385 -1.29 -4.90 16.71
N VAL A 386 -2.25 -5.14 15.82
CA VAL A 386 -2.03 -5.15 14.37
C VAL A 386 -2.17 -3.72 13.85
N SER A 387 -1.07 -3.14 13.37
CA SER A 387 -1.03 -1.71 12.99
C SER A 387 -1.78 -1.40 11.70
N ASN A 388 -2.02 -2.40 10.87
CA ASN A 388 -2.74 -2.34 9.61
C ASN A 388 -3.97 -3.27 9.60
N ALA A 389 -4.65 -3.39 10.73
CA ALA A 389 -5.80 -4.28 10.88
C ALA A 389 -6.89 -4.00 9.82
N VAL A 390 -7.35 -5.07 9.19
CA VAL A 390 -8.46 -5.09 8.24
C VAL A 390 -9.69 -5.59 8.97
N SER A 391 -10.77 -4.81 8.96
CA SER A 391 -11.97 -5.07 9.78
C SER A 391 -12.69 -6.39 9.46
N SER A 392 -12.51 -6.94 8.25
CA SER A 392 -13.05 -8.24 7.85
C SER A 392 -12.17 -9.43 8.23
N SER A 393 -10.93 -9.18 8.64
CA SER A 393 -9.98 -10.25 9.02
C SER A 393 -10.15 -10.65 10.48
N ILE A 394 -9.83 -11.90 10.76
CA ILE A 394 -9.76 -12.47 12.11
C ILE A 394 -8.30 -12.58 12.50
N TYR A 395 -7.96 -12.05 13.65
CA TYR A 395 -6.61 -12.11 14.21
C TYR A 395 -6.58 -13.04 15.41
N THR A 396 -5.55 -13.87 15.50
CA THR A 396 -5.33 -14.75 16.65
C THR A 396 -3.86 -14.64 17.08
N TRP A 397 -3.66 -14.32 18.33
CA TRP A 397 -2.34 -14.22 18.95
C TRP A 397 -2.00 -15.51 19.70
N THR A 398 -0.76 -15.95 19.56
CA THR A 398 -0.22 -17.13 20.26
C THR A 398 1.17 -16.81 20.82
N THR A 399 1.59 -17.54 21.87
CA THR A 399 2.93 -17.49 22.41
C THR A 399 3.28 -18.84 23.00
N THR A 400 4.55 -19.22 22.99
CA THR A 400 5.08 -20.44 23.62
C THR A 400 5.94 -20.12 24.84
N ASP A 401 6.36 -18.87 25.01
CA ASP A 401 7.33 -18.40 26.00
C ASP A 401 6.92 -17.12 26.73
N GLY A 402 5.75 -16.56 26.40
CA GLY A 402 5.16 -15.39 27.03
C GLY A 402 3.83 -15.68 27.75
N HIS A 403 3.10 -14.62 28.10
CA HIS A 403 1.77 -14.72 28.72
C HIS A 403 0.82 -13.65 28.21
N ILE A 404 -0.34 -14.08 27.66
CA ILE A 404 -1.42 -13.22 27.16
C ILE A 404 -2.47 -13.08 28.26
N VAL A 405 -2.78 -11.85 28.64
CA VAL A 405 -3.73 -11.53 29.74
C VAL A 405 -5.15 -11.32 29.21
N SER A 406 -5.29 -10.81 27.99
CA SER A 406 -6.58 -10.53 27.35
C SER A 406 -7.05 -11.66 26.45
N ASN A 407 -8.24 -11.48 25.80
CA ASN A 407 -8.69 -12.42 24.77
C ASN A 407 -7.71 -12.43 23.58
N PRO A 408 -7.14 -13.59 23.20
CA PRO A 408 -6.17 -13.69 22.11
C PRO A 408 -6.79 -13.53 20.70
N VAL A 409 -8.12 -13.44 20.56
CA VAL A 409 -8.81 -13.38 19.26
C VAL A 409 -9.29 -11.96 19.00
N ASN A 410 -8.37 -11.03 18.84
CA ASN A 410 -8.64 -9.62 18.53
C ASN A 410 -7.47 -9.04 17.70
N ASP A 411 -7.68 -7.87 17.10
CA ASP A 411 -6.62 -7.07 16.47
C ASP A 411 -5.60 -6.51 17.48
N SER A 412 -5.92 -6.58 18.77
CA SER A 412 -5.04 -6.15 19.87
C SER A 412 -5.22 -7.04 21.10
N ILE A 413 -4.12 -7.24 21.83
CA ILE A 413 -4.07 -8.03 23.06
C ILE A 413 -3.23 -7.30 24.11
N THR A 414 -3.41 -7.70 25.39
CA THR A 414 -2.54 -7.28 26.50
C THR A 414 -1.68 -8.46 26.92
N VAL A 415 -0.39 -8.21 27.13
CA VAL A 415 0.59 -9.18 27.61
C VAL A 415 1.33 -8.61 28.82
N ASP A 416 1.78 -9.46 29.73
CA ASP A 416 2.47 -9.07 30.98
C ASP A 416 3.82 -9.76 31.20
N SER A 417 4.27 -10.52 30.22
CA SER A 417 5.53 -11.26 30.29
C SER A 417 6.37 -11.04 29.04
N ALA A 418 7.69 -11.09 29.19
CA ALA A 418 8.61 -11.20 28.07
C ALA A 418 8.32 -12.47 27.28
N GLY A 419 8.55 -12.42 25.99
CA GLY A 419 8.32 -13.58 25.12
C GLY A 419 8.14 -13.20 23.66
N THR A 420 7.93 -14.22 22.85
CA THR A 420 7.67 -14.15 21.43
C THR A 420 6.17 -14.33 21.19
N TYR A 421 5.54 -13.34 20.61
CA TYR A 421 4.10 -13.31 20.35
C TYR A 421 3.87 -13.32 18.85
N VAL A 422 3.13 -14.33 18.38
CA VAL A 422 2.83 -14.49 16.96
C VAL A 422 1.37 -14.13 16.73
N VAL A 423 1.11 -13.18 15.84
CA VAL A 423 -0.22 -12.92 15.32
C VAL A 423 -0.44 -13.68 14.03
N SER A 424 -1.55 -14.38 13.94
CA SER A 424 -2.03 -15.04 12.72
C SER A 424 -3.25 -14.31 12.21
N GLN A 425 -3.28 -14.04 10.91
CA GLN A 425 -4.42 -13.42 10.22
C GLN A 425 -5.15 -14.45 9.37
N GLN A 426 -6.47 -14.50 9.51
CA GLN A 426 -7.37 -15.19 8.58
C GLN A 426 -8.24 -14.13 7.91
N LEU A 427 -8.40 -14.22 6.59
CA LEU A 427 -9.24 -13.28 5.84
C LEU A 427 -10.72 -13.42 6.20
N GLN A 428 -11.15 -14.65 6.53
CA GLN A 428 -12.47 -14.98 7.10
C GLN A 428 -12.37 -16.23 7.99
N SER A 429 -13.40 -16.47 8.82
CA SER A 429 -13.43 -17.52 9.84
C SER A 429 -13.24 -18.96 9.33
N PHE A 430 -13.57 -19.23 8.07
CA PHE A 430 -13.39 -20.54 7.43
C PHE A 430 -12.13 -20.64 6.56
N CYS A 431 -11.35 -19.56 6.49
CA CYS A 431 -10.14 -19.51 5.67
C CYS A 431 -8.91 -20.01 6.47
N PRO A 432 -7.90 -20.60 5.80
CA PRO A 432 -6.62 -20.88 6.42
C PRO A 432 -5.92 -19.57 6.80
N THR A 433 -4.88 -19.69 7.61
CA THR A 433 -4.02 -18.55 7.94
C THR A 433 -3.45 -17.95 6.66
N TYR A 434 -3.72 -16.64 6.47
CA TYR A 434 -3.24 -15.89 5.33
C TYR A 434 -1.83 -15.36 5.56
N SER A 435 -1.59 -14.75 6.72
CA SER A 435 -0.29 -14.21 7.10
C SER A 435 -0.04 -14.38 8.59
N THR A 436 1.23 -14.34 8.97
CA THR A 436 1.66 -14.27 10.36
C THR A 436 2.70 -13.18 10.51
N ASP A 437 2.74 -12.57 11.69
CA ASP A 437 3.80 -11.68 12.07
C ASP A 437 4.18 -11.90 13.54
N THR A 438 5.37 -11.45 13.93
CA THR A 438 5.95 -11.76 15.23
C THR A 438 6.40 -10.49 15.94
N VAL A 439 5.95 -10.33 17.19
CA VAL A 439 6.40 -9.28 18.10
C VAL A 439 7.19 -9.92 19.24
N VAL A 440 8.44 -9.51 19.42
CA VAL A 440 9.30 -9.99 20.49
C VAL A 440 9.36 -8.94 21.60
N ILE A 441 8.94 -9.30 22.80
CA ILE A 441 9.07 -8.49 24.00
C ILE A 441 10.27 -9.00 24.79
N ALA A 442 11.27 -8.13 24.96
CA ALA A 442 12.50 -8.49 25.66
C ALA A 442 12.25 -8.72 27.18
N PRO A 443 13.00 -9.61 27.83
CA PRO A 443 13.04 -9.65 29.30
C PRO A 443 13.60 -8.34 29.84
N PHE A 444 13.12 -7.91 31.00
CA PHE A 444 13.59 -6.68 31.63
C PHE A 444 15.11 -6.74 31.90
N ASP A 445 15.84 -5.79 31.34
CA ASP A 445 17.26 -5.60 31.59
C ASP A 445 17.45 -4.34 32.45
N PRO A 446 17.82 -4.48 33.73
CA PRO A 446 18.07 -3.34 34.60
C PRO A 446 19.28 -2.49 34.17
N GLY A 447 20.15 -3.02 33.28
CA GLY A 447 21.24 -2.27 32.68
C GLY A 447 20.81 -1.50 31.42
N CYS A 448 19.65 -1.79 30.88
CA CYS A 448 19.05 -1.07 29.79
C CYS A 448 18.42 0.22 30.32
N SER A 449 19.20 1.25 30.41
CA SER A 449 18.73 2.59 30.69
C SER A 449 18.14 3.21 29.43
N LEU A 450 16.83 3.21 29.28
CA LEU A 450 16.19 4.31 28.53
C LEU A 450 16.71 5.58 29.22
N LEU A 451 17.44 6.41 28.51
CA LEU A 451 17.94 7.68 29.01
C LEU A 451 16.75 8.53 29.47
N LYS A 452 16.34 8.31 30.72
CA LYS A 452 15.10 8.82 31.33
C LYS A 452 15.08 10.33 31.46
N THR A 453 16.19 10.99 31.17
CA THR A 453 16.38 12.40 31.46
C THR A 453 16.75 13.26 30.28
N THR A 454 17.02 12.69 29.11
CA THR A 454 17.63 13.45 28.00
C THR A 454 16.62 13.93 26.99
N ILE A 455 15.68 13.11 26.56
CA ILE A 455 14.62 13.53 25.64
C ILE A 455 13.36 13.89 26.42
N THR A 456 13.05 15.18 26.44
CA THR A 456 11.85 15.70 27.12
C THR A 456 10.60 15.62 26.22
N ASP A 457 10.81 15.55 24.91
CA ASP A 457 9.73 15.47 23.96
C ASP A 457 10.26 14.87 22.65
N PHE A 458 9.54 13.90 22.07
CA PHE A 458 9.77 13.40 20.73
C PHE A 458 8.43 13.16 20.05
N PHE A 459 8.17 13.91 18.99
CA PHE A 459 6.94 13.83 18.22
C PHE A 459 7.21 14.08 16.73
N GLY A 460 6.28 13.65 15.91
CA GLY A 460 6.32 13.88 14.49
C GLY A 460 4.95 14.32 13.98
N MET A 461 4.96 14.90 12.81
CA MET A 461 3.75 15.26 12.06
C MET A 461 4.00 15.09 10.56
N THR A 462 2.98 14.70 9.85
CA THR A 462 3.02 14.68 8.39
C THR A 462 2.64 16.07 7.87
N VAL A 463 3.53 16.69 7.13
CA VAL A 463 3.36 18.04 6.55
C VAL A 463 3.72 17.94 5.08
N ASN A 464 2.76 18.22 4.22
CA ASN A 464 2.96 18.12 2.77
C ASN A 464 3.59 16.77 2.38
N TYR A 465 3.03 15.69 2.93
CA TYR A 465 3.46 14.29 2.75
C TYR A 465 4.89 13.95 3.18
N ASN A 466 5.60 14.90 3.78
CA ASN A 466 6.87 14.67 4.43
C ASN A 466 6.64 14.50 5.93
N ASN A 467 7.36 13.61 6.56
CA ASN A 467 7.27 13.45 8.00
C ASN A 467 8.29 14.35 8.69
N VAL A 468 7.81 15.33 9.42
CA VAL A 468 8.62 16.25 10.19
C VAL A 468 8.70 15.74 11.62
N LEU A 469 9.90 15.35 12.04
CA LEU A 469 10.21 14.89 13.38
C LEU A 469 10.80 16.05 14.19
N ASN A 470 10.36 16.20 15.43
CA ASN A 470 10.90 17.19 16.35
C ASN A 470 11.15 16.53 17.68
N TRP A 471 12.28 16.88 18.31
CA TRP A 471 12.56 16.47 19.68
C TRP A 471 13.30 17.54 20.46
N SER A 472 13.11 17.51 21.76
CA SER A 472 13.73 18.42 22.71
C SER A 472 14.57 17.60 23.68
N VAL A 473 15.76 18.08 23.99
CA VAL A 473 16.74 17.38 24.81
C VAL A 473 17.19 18.30 25.94
N MET A 474 17.17 17.78 27.17
CA MET A 474 17.83 18.40 28.30
C MET A 474 19.19 17.73 28.54
N ASN A 475 20.17 18.49 29.06
CA ASN A 475 21.53 18.04 29.28
C ASN A 475 22.22 17.45 28.03
N ASN A 476 22.11 18.17 26.94
CA ASN A 476 22.56 17.75 25.61
C ASN A 476 24.06 17.43 25.53
N ASN A 477 24.89 17.92 26.50
CA ASN A 477 26.34 17.71 26.52
C ASN A 477 26.74 16.23 26.73
N GLU A 478 25.84 15.40 27.19
CA GLU A 478 26.08 13.97 27.36
C GLU A 478 25.81 13.18 26.06
N ILE A 479 25.25 13.80 25.04
CA ILE A 479 24.91 13.15 23.76
C ILE A 479 25.97 13.48 22.72
N ARG A 480 26.44 12.45 22.04
CA ARG A 480 27.34 12.58 20.91
C ARG A 480 26.59 12.85 19.60
N PHE A 481 25.58 12.03 19.29
CA PHE A 481 24.69 12.22 18.15
C PHE A 481 23.40 11.40 18.28
N PHE A 482 22.42 11.75 17.46
CA PHE A 482 21.19 11.02 17.23
C PHE A 482 21.26 10.37 15.85
N GLU A 483 20.81 9.14 15.74
CA GLU A 483 20.52 8.50 14.47
C GLU A 483 18.99 8.39 14.35
N VAL A 484 18.41 9.09 13.39
CA VAL A 484 16.98 8.99 13.11
C VAL A 484 16.77 7.69 12.36
N GLU A 485 15.93 6.83 12.88
CA GLU A 485 15.60 5.55 12.26
C GLU A 485 14.12 5.51 11.88
N ARG A 486 13.83 4.89 10.73
CA ARG A 486 12.47 4.66 10.23
C ARG A 486 12.21 3.19 10.05
N SER A 487 10.93 2.81 10.24
CA SER A 487 10.40 1.50 9.94
C SER A 487 9.03 1.64 9.25
N THR A 488 8.69 0.70 8.39
CA THR A 488 7.36 0.58 7.79
C THR A 488 6.48 -0.43 8.52
N ASP A 489 7.10 -1.34 9.29
CA ASP A 489 6.46 -2.41 10.05
C ASP A 489 6.47 -2.17 11.58
N GLY A 490 7.20 -1.17 12.05
CA GLY A 490 7.37 -0.86 13.47
C GLY A 490 8.37 -1.77 14.19
N ILE A 491 8.98 -2.71 13.51
CA ILE A 491 9.91 -3.72 14.05
C ILE A 491 11.31 -3.55 13.47
N ASN A 492 11.40 -3.56 12.15
CA ASN A 492 12.67 -3.44 11.44
C ASN A 492 12.97 -1.97 11.14
N PHE A 493 13.91 -1.40 11.87
CA PHE A 493 14.29 0.00 11.73
C PHE A 493 15.57 0.15 10.92
N SER A 494 15.53 1.06 9.95
CA SER A 494 16.67 1.44 9.12
C SER A 494 17.09 2.88 9.42
N PRO A 495 18.39 3.18 9.49
CA PRO A 495 18.87 4.53 9.73
C PRO A 495 18.58 5.42 8.51
N LEU A 496 18.11 6.63 8.78
CA LEU A 496 17.86 7.66 7.76
C LEU A 496 18.96 8.74 7.79
N GLN A 497 19.27 9.27 8.97
CA GLN A 497 20.17 10.40 9.12
C GLN A 497 20.80 10.43 10.50
N THR A 498 22.08 10.74 10.53
CA THR A 498 22.81 11.09 11.76
C THR A 498 22.75 12.59 11.98
N ILE A 499 22.37 13.01 13.20
CA ILE A 499 22.29 14.40 13.62
C ILE A 499 23.18 14.58 14.85
N ASN A 500 24.27 15.32 14.67
CA ASN A 500 25.20 15.59 15.76
C ASN A 500 24.54 16.45 16.85
N SER A 501 24.88 16.17 18.10
CA SER A 501 24.45 17.04 19.19
C SER A 501 25.15 18.42 19.06
N VAL A 502 24.44 19.45 19.47
CA VAL A 502 24.96 20.82 19.50
C VAL A 502 25.37 21.11 20.95
N ALA A 503 26.65 21.37 21.20
CA ALA A 503 27.08 21.82 22.52
C ALA A 503 26.36 23.11 22.87
N SER A 504 25.69 23.13 24.01
CA SER A 504 24.87 24.26 24.43
C SER A 504 24.77 24.36 25.93
N ASP A 505 24.95 25.56 26.45
CA ASP A 505 24.71 25.91 27.86
C ASP A 505 23.23 26.17 28.14
N ILE A 506 22.36 26.03 27.13
CA ILE A 506 20.90 26.18 27.27
C ILE A 506 20.32 24.89 27.86
N PRO A 507 19.42 24.99 28.87
CA PRO A 507 18.86 23.82 29.54
C PRO A 507 18.11 22.83 28.61
N SER A 508 17.62 23.28 27.45
CA SER A 508 16.92 22.45 26.45
C SER A 508 17.28 22.85 25.05
N VAL A 509 17.68 21.89 24.24
CA VAL A 509 17.98 22.06 22.80
C VAL A 509 16.92 21.36 21.97
N ASN A 510 16.42 22.06 20.96
CA ASN A 510 15.42 21.54 20.03
C ASN A 510 16.07 21.09 18.72
N TYR A 511 15.72 19.91 18.29
CA TYR A 511 16.15 19.31 17.03
C TYR A 511 14.97 19.07 16.11
N LYS A 512 15.26 19.04 14.80
CA LYS A 512 14.27 18.78 13.76
C LYS A 512 14.91 17.95 12.66
N TYR A 513 14.16 17.00 12.15
CA TYR A 513 14.48 16.25 10.93
C TYR A 513 13.25 16.19 10.04
N THR A 514 13.43 16.27 8.74
CA THR A 514 12.34 16.09 7.78
C THR A 514 12.67 14.91 6.88
N ASP A 515 11.86 13.89 6.96
CA ASP A 515 11.90 12.76 6.05
C ASP A 515 11.11 13.12 4.79
N TYR A 516 11.83 13.27 3.68
CA TYR A 516 11.28 13.60 2.37
C TYR A 516 10.96 12.36 1.55
N ASP A 517 11.50 11.20 1.93
CA ASP A 517 11.37 9.93 1.21
C ASP A 517 10.54 8.92 2.03
N VAL A 518 9.37 9.37 2.48
CA VAL A 518 8.45 8.53 3.25
C VAL A 518 7.86 7.48 2.32
N PRO A 519 8.02 6.16 2.59
CA PRO A 519 7.44 5.10 1.77
C PRO A 519 5.91 5.21 1.75
N LYS A 520 5.33 5.46 0.61
CA LYS A 520 3.88 5.69 0.42
C LYS A 520 3.08 4.39 0.25
N GLU A 521 3.77 3.31 0.06
CA GLU A 521 3.21 1.95 0.03
C GLU A 521 2.71 1.50 1.40
N SER A 522 3.20 2.12 2.48
CA SER A 522 2.76 1.86 3.84
C SER A 522 1.81 2.97 4.32
N ASN A 523 0.68 2.59 4.90
CA ASN A 523 -0.24 3.54 5.54
C ASN A 523 0.37 4.25 6.75
N ASN A 524 1.48 3.76 7.27
CA ASN A 524 2.15 4.28 8.45
C ASN A 524 3.66 4.25 8.29
N ALA A 525 4.32 5.24 8.88
CA ALA A 525 5.76 5.21 9.13
C ALA A 525 6.00 5.30 10.63
N PHE A 526 6.89 4.49 11.11
CA PHE A 526 7.31 4.47 12.51
C PHE A 526 8.71 5.06 12.60
N TYR A 527 8.92 5.91 13.59
CA TYR A 527 10.20 6.55 13.79
C TYR A 527 10.66 6.40 15.24
N ARG A 528 11.97 6.25 15.41
CA ARG A 528 12.64 6.36 16.70
C ARG A 528 13.95 7.09 16.53
N LEU A 529 14.47 7.58 17.63
CA LEU A 529 15.82 8.09 17.73
C LEU A 529 16.68 7.03 18.43
N LYS A 530 17.74 6.62 17.77
CA LYS A 530 18.85 5.93 18.42
C LYS A 530 19.82 6.99 18.89
N ILE A 531 20.10 6.99 20.16
CA ILE A 531 20.86 8.02 20.85
C ILE A 531 22.20 7.42 21.25
N ILE A 532 23.26 8.04 20.83
CA ILE A 532 24.62 7.63 21.19
C ILE A 532 25.21 8.71 22.08
N ASN A 533 25.57 8.34 23.30
CA ASN A 533 26.20 9.25 24.24
C ASN A 533 27.71 9.37 24.02
N VAL A 534 28.36 10.28 24.76
CA VAL A 534 29.83 10.50 24.69
C VAL A 534 30.65 9.28 25.10
N ALA A 535 30.07 8.36 25.86
CA ALA A 535 30.66 7.09 26.25
C ALA A 535 30.39 5.96 25.23
N ASN A 536 29.81 6.25 24.05
CA ASN A 536 29.37 5.31 23.02
C ASN A 536 28.30 4.31 23.48
N GLN A 537 27.59 4.59 24.56
CA GLN A 537 26.45 3.79 24.95
C GLN A 537 25.25 4.16 24.08
N VAL A 538 24.45 3.16 23.75
CA VAL A 538 23.28 3.29 22.88
C VAL A 538 22.02 3.25 23.74
N SER A 539 21.10 4.15 23.43
CA SER A 539 19.73 4.14 23.95
C SER A 539 18.76 4.57 22.86
N TYR A 540 17.46 4.38 23.09
CA TYR A 540 16.42 4.68 22.12
C TYR A 540 15.34 5.57 22.72
N SER A 541 14.75 6.40 21.87
CA SER A 541 13.51 7.11 22.21
C SER A 541 12.31 6.18 22.15
N LYS A 542 11.15 6.65 22.58
CA LYS A 542 9.87 6.05 22.21
C LYS A 542 9.73 5.98 20.69
N ILE A 543 8.99 4.99 20.20
CA ILE A 543 8.57 4.92 18.81
C ILE A 543 7.37 5.85 18.62
N ILE A 544 7.39 6.63 17.56
CA ILE A 544 6.23 7.40 17.13
C ILE A 544 5.74 6.86 15.79
N ARG A 545 4.44 6.74 15.65
CA ARG A 545 3.77 6.34 14.43
C ARG A 545 3.18 7.57 13.75
N LEU A 546 3.45 7.75 12.47
CA LEU A 546 2.84 8.77 11.64
C LEU A 546 2.04 8.10 10.53
N SER A 547 0.76 8.50 10.39
CA SER A 547 -0.06 8.06 9.26
C SER A 547 0.39 8.79 8.00
N ILE A 548 0.74 8.05 6.97
CA ILE A 548 1.16 8.59 5.68
C ILE A 548 -0.07 9.02 4.87
N ASN A 549 -1.18 8.34 5.09
CA ASN A 549 -2.47 8.72 4.51
C ASN A 549 -3.08 9.83 5.39
N GLY A 550 -2.80 11.08 5.00
CA GLY A 550 -3.13 12.26 5.77
C GLY A 550 -4.54 12.29 6.36
N SER A 551 -4.67 11.78 7.57
CA SER A 551 -5.68 12.31 8.46
C SER A 551 -5.09 13.62 9.03
N GLU A 552 -5.85 14.69 9.01
CA GLU A 552 -5.53 16.06 9.49
C GLU A 552 -5.01 16.15 10.93
N ASN A 553 -4.91 15.01 11.63
CA ASN A 553 -4.58 14.90 13.06
C ASN A 553 -3.10 15.16 13.40
N GLY A 554 -2.20 15.30 12.42
CA GLY A 554 -0.77 15.55 12.67
C GLY A 554 -0.38 17.02 12.84
N ARG A 555 -1.16 17.97 12.30
CA ARG A 555 -0.85 19.41 12.38
C ARG A 555 -1.16 20.02 13.73
N VAL A 556 -2.07 19.42 14.48
CA VAL A 556 -2.48 19.90 15.81
C VAL A 556 -2.43 18.75 16.81
N LYS A 557 -1.70 18.94 17.90
CA LYS A 557 -1.68 18.04 19.05
C LYS A 557 -2.01 18.79 20.31
N ILE A 558 -2.81 18.16 21.15
CA ILE A 558 -3.13 18.66 22.49
C ILE A 558 -2.56 17.72 23.56
N PHE A 559 -1.92 18.27 24.57
CA PHE A 559 -1.33 17.50 25.69
C PHE A 559 -1.18 18.39 26.93
N PRO A 560 -1.07 17.80 28.14
CA PRO A 560 -1.38 16.42 28.43
C PRO A 560 -2.87 16.14 28.22
N ASN A 561 -3.21 14.88 27.95
CA ASN A 561 -4.61 14.43 27.90
C ASN A 561 -4.68 13.08 28.62
N PRO A 562 -5.24 12.99 29.82
CA PRO A 562 -6.05 14.00 30.53
C PRO A 562 -5.30 15.26 30.99
N VAL A 563 -6.05 16.36 31.02
CA VAL A 563 -5.61 17.69 31.49
C VAL A 563 -5.97 17.84 32.98
N THR A 564 -5.10 18.47 33.76
CA THR A 564 -5.35 18.81 35.17
C THR A 564 -5.47 20.32 35.37
N ASP A 565 -4.48 21.09 34.94
CA ASP A 565 -4.38 22.53 35.21
C ASP A 565 -4.16 23.38 33.95
N LYS A 566 -3.45 22.86 32.98
CA LYS A 566 -3.12 23.56 31.73
C LYS A 566 -3.09 22.61 30.54
N LEU A 567 -3.58 23.06 29.39
CA LEU A 567 -3.54 22.39 28.11
C LEU A 567 -2.45 23.01 27.25
N GLN A 568 -1.59 22.21 26.70
CA GLN A 568 -0.65 22.63 25.65
C GLN A 568 -1.17 22.18 24.28
N ILE A 569 -1.04 23.04 23.30
CA ILE A 569 -1.43 22.78 21.92
C ILE A 569 -0.21 23.03 21.06
N SER A 570 0.28 21.96 20.43
CA SER A 570 1.31 22.10 19.40
C SER A 570 0.61 22.20 18.05
N ILE A 571 0.86 23.27 17.33
CA ILE A 571 0.30 23.52 16.01
C ILE A 571 1.40 23.94 15.04
N TYR A 572 1.37 23.34 13.85
CA TYR A 572 2.23 23.76 12.73
C TYR A 572 1.43 24.60 11.74
N VAL A 573 2.00 25.73 11.35
CA VAL A 573 1.45 26.57 10.29
C VAL A 573 2.52 26.85 9.21
N PRO A 574 2.15 26.76 7.92
CA PRO A 574 3.08 26.93 6.81
C PRO A 574 3.51 28.38 6.56
N TYR A 575 2.78 29.34 7.08
CA TYR A 575 3.04 30.77 7.02
C TYR A 575 2.42 31.45 8.24
N ARG A 576 2.84 32.73 8.48
CA ARG A 576 2.28 33.55 9.58
C ARG A 576 0.78 33.68 9.40
N GLN A 577 -0.01 33.31 10.40
CA GLN A 577 -1.47 33.41 10.37
C GLN A 577 -2.09 33.49 11.74
N THR A 578 -3.34 33.91 11.79
CA THR A 578 -4.14 33.89 13.02
C THR A 578 -4.76 32.49 13.20
N VAL A 579 -4.65 31.96 14.41
CA VAL A 579 -5.27 30.73 14.83
C VAL A 579 -6.33 31.06 15.87
N GLU A 580 -7.52 30.51 15.67
CA GLU A 580 -8.65 30.65 16.59
C GLU A 580 -8.89 29.31 17.29
N LEU A 581 -9.08 29.37 18.60
CA LEU A 581 -9.30 28.19 19.44
C LEU A 581 -10.63 28.32 20.17
N PHE A 582 -11.42 27.26 20.13
CA PHE A 582 -12.70 27.15 20.84
C PHE A 582 -12.73 25.86 21.65
N ILE A 583 -13.17 25.94 22.90
CA ILE A 583 -13.35 24.75 23.74
C ILE A 583 -14.83 24.67 24.14
N TYR A 584 -15.44 23.53 23.84
CA TYR A 584 -16.84 23.24 24.15
C TYR A 584 -16.95 22.12 25.17
N ASP A 585 -17.93 22.18 26.05
CA ASP A 585 -18.27 21.08 26.94
C ASP A 585 -19.04 19.95 26.21
N GLY A 586 -19.33 18.86 26.92
CA GLY A 586 -20.03 17.71 26.38
C GLY A 586 -21.49 18.01 25.88
N SER A 587 -22.09 19.15 26.27
CA SER A 587 -23.38 19.61 25.78
C SER A 587 -23.28 20.53 24.55
N GLY A 588 -22.08 20.84 24.11
CA GLY A 588 -21.79 21.76 22.98
C GLY A 588 -21.80 23.25 23.38
N ARG A 589 -21.82 23.57 24.67
CA ARG A 589 -21.71 24.95 25.15
C ARG A 589 -20.30 25.43 25.06
N LEU A 590 -20.04 26.62 24.48
CA LEU A 590 -18.74 27.24 24.42
C LEU A 590 -18.25 27.62 25.82
N MET A 591 -17.12 27.05 26.21
CA MET A 591 -16.48 27.27 27.52
C MET A 591 -15.36 28.30 27.43
N ARG A 592 -14.64 28.34 26.31
CA ARG A 592 -13.58 29.31 26.06
C ARG A 592 -13.35 29.52 24.58
N SER A 593 -13.03 30.75 24.22
CA SER A 593 -12.49 31.10 22.89
C SER A 593 -11.27 32.00 23.07
N THR A 594 -10.28 31.84 22.18
CA THR A 594 -9.11 32.70 22.11
C THR A 594 -8.55 32.69 20.69
N TYR A 595 -7.86 33.72 20.31
CA TYR A 595 -7.17 33.81 19.04
C TYR A 595 -5.74 34.30 19.27
N THR A 596 -4.83 33.89 18.41
CA THR A 596 -3.44 34.33 18.46
C THR A 596 -2.82 34.26 17.08
N THR A 597 -1.95 35.20 16.77
CA THR A 597 -1.17 35.17 15.54
C THR A 597 0.12 34.41 15.82
N ILE A 598 0.41 33.40 15.00
CA ILE A 598 1.60 32.58 15.10
C ILE A 598 2.45 32.67 13.83
N GLU A 599 3.76 32.57 14.03
CA GLU A 599 4.71 32.61 12.94
C GLU A 599 4.80 31.26 12.23
N LYS A 600 5.32 31.25 11.00
CA LYS A 600 5.59 30.03 10.24
C LYS A 600 6.39 29.03 11.06
N GLY A 601 5.92 27.77 11.11
CA GLY A 601 6.58 26.69 11.80
C GLY A 601 5.72 26.11 12.92
N ASN A 602 6.37 25.41 13.83
CA ASN A 602 5.73 24.81 14.99
C ASN A 602 5.64 25.83 16.14
N THR A 603 4.43 25.99 16.65
CA THR A 603 4.19 26.85 17.82
C THR A 603 3.50 26.04 18.91
N LYS A 604 3.95 26.21 20.16
CA LYS A 604 3.26 25.69 21.33
C LYS A 604 2.43 26.79 21.96
N LEU A 605 1.11 26.59 22.01
CA LEU A 605 0.17 27.45 22.72
C LEU A 605 -0.15 26.81 24.07
N THR A 606 -0.13 27.60 25.14
CA THR A 606 -0.52 27.15 26.47
C THR A 606 -1.85 27.76 26.85
N ILE A 607 -2.83 26.96 27.14
CA ILE A 607 -4.14 27.36 27.67
C ILE A 607 -4.15 27.06 29.16
N PRO A 608 -3.97 28.06 30.00
CA PRO A 608 -3.98 27.88 31.45
C PRO A 608 -5.39 27.89 32.00
N ASP A 609 -5.50 27.49 33.26
CA ASP A 609 -6.65 27.72 34.12
C ASP A 609 -7.95 27.04 33.67
N PHE A 610 -8.09 25.82 34.13
CA PHE A 610 -9.35 25.05 34.07
C PHE A 610 -10.05 24.99 35.44
N GLN A 611 -9.68 25.92 36.37
CA GLN A 611 -10.35 25.99 37.67
C GLN A 611 -11.84 26.31 37.48
N GLY A 612 -12.69 25.65 38.23
CA GLY A 612 -14.15 25.82 38.13
C GLY A 612 -14.81 25.01 36.99
N TRP A 613 -14.06 24.38 36.08
CA TRP A 613 -14.62 23.53 35.07
C TRP A 613 -14.91 22.12 35.62
N PRO A 614 -16.07 21.53 35.33
CA PRO A 614 -16.39 20.16 35.74
C PRO A 614 -15.41 19.16 35.10
N PRO A 615 -15.01 18.08 35.81
CA PRO A 615 -14.33 16.96 35.17
C PRO A 615 -15.20 16.37 34.06
N GLY A 616 -14.61 16.02 32.93
CA GLY A 616 -15.37 15.50 31.80
C GLY A 616 -14.66 15.60 30.46
N ILE A 617 -15.42 15.35 29.43
CA ILE A 617 -14.93 15.38 28.03
C ILE A 617 -15.29 16.73 27.42
N TYR A 618 -14.31 17.34 26.81
CA TYR A 618 -14.41 18.60 26.09
C TYR A 618 -13.98 18.44 24.64
N SER A 619 -14.58 19.22 23.74
CA SER A 619 -14.17 19.32 22.34
C SER A 619 -13.36 20.57 22.14
N VAL A 620 -12.12 20.42 21.68
CA VAL A 620 -11.20 21.51 21.34
C VAL A 620 -11.19 21.66 19.82
N LYS A 621 -11.73 22.80 19.33
CA LYS A 621 -11.75 23.15 17.91
C LYS A 621 -10.71 24.25 17.66
N ILE A 622 -9.89 24.05 16.65
CA ILE A 622 -8.83 24.97 16.29
C ILE A 622 -9.01 25.30 14.81
N MET A 623 -9.19 26.59 14.52
CA MET A 623 -9.25 27.09 13.15
C MET A 623 -7.93 27.78 12.80
N ALA A 624 -7.32 27.32 11.73
CA ALA A 624 -6.12 27.91 11.16
C ALA A 624 -6.34 28.12 9.66
N ASP A 625 -6.42 29.39 9.25
CA ASP A 625 -6.90 29.80 7.93
C ASP A 625 -8.32 29.28 7.65
N LYS A 626 -8.49 28.40 6.67
CA LYS A 626 -9.78 27.75 6.34
C LYS A 626 -9.89 26.33 6.86
N GLU A 627 -8.90 25.85 7.63
CA GLU A 627 -8.87 24.48 8.14
C GLU A 627 -9.38 24.43 9.58
N LEU A 628 -10.25 23.45 9.86
CA LEU A 628 -10.80 23.18 11.18
C LEU A 628 -10.23 21.87 11.73
N PHE A 629 -9.53 21.95 12.86
CA PHE A 629 -9.05 20.78 13.60
C PHE A 629 -9.92 20.56 14.81
N VAL A 630 -10.36 19.32 15.03
CA VAL A 630 -11.17 18.94 16.18
C VAL A 630 -10.47 17.87 17.00
N ASN A 631 -10.22 18.17 18.26
CA ASN A 631 -9.58 17.26 19.20
C ASN A 631 -10.45 17.05 20.43
N LYS A 632 -10.33 15.88 21.07
CA LYS A 632 -11.03 15.54 22.30
C LYS A 632 -10.09 15.72 23.48
N MET A 633 -10.48 16.50 24.47
CA MET A 633 -9.75 16.73 25.71
C MET A 633 -10.52 16.10 26.88
N ILE A 634 -9.82 15.40 27.75
CA ILE A 634 -10.37 14.88 29.01
C ILE A 634 -9.80 15.76 30.12
N LEU A 635 -10.70 16.42 30.88
CA LEU A 635 -10.33 17.18 32.06
C LEU A 635 -10.49 16.27 33.29
N LYS A 636 -9.40 16.08 34.02
CA LYS A 636 -9.37 15.31 35.26
C LYS A 636 -8.95 16.26 36.41
N LYS A 637 -9.74 16.25 37.49
CA LYS A 637 -9.37 16.91 38.77
C LYS A 637 -8.70 15.93 39.67
#